data_b51c05a9c137faee38e801a9ddb37810
#
_entry.id   b51c05a9c137faee38e801a9ddb37810
#
_cell.length_a   1.000
_cell.length_b   1.000
_cell.length_c   1.000
_cell.angle_alpha   90.00
_cell.angle_beta   90.00
_cell.angle_gamma   90.00
#
_symmetry.space_group_name_H-M   'P 1'
#
loop_
_entity.id
_entity.type
_entity.pdbx_description
1 polymer ?
#
loop_
_entity_poly.entity_id
_entity_poly.type
_entity_poly.pdbx_seq_one_letter_code
_entity_poly.pdbx_strand_id
1 'polypeptide(L)'
;MSLIDRALRIGEGKKFKKFEKRVARINDFEPELELETDEELRERADGLRERARGGESLEELLPESFALTREAAKRTLGQRHFDVQLIGGMALHDGSIAEMKPGEGKPLTSTLAAVLNSLAGKGVHIVTVNDYLARRDAEWMRPVFEALGLTVDALQADQRDSQRKRAAYAADITYGTNSEFGFDYLRDNLATAVEEKVQRGHDFAIVDEVDNILIDEARTPLIISGQAEQAADLYYKFARLAPRMEAGKKPEGIEAKSKEWIADYDFEPDEKHKTVAITEQGVEKAERFLGVDNLYRAEHGNLVNHLIQALKAESLYKRDVDYAVIDDEVKIIDEFTGRILEGRRWSEGLHQAVEAKEGVAIQEENQTVATITYQNYFRRYGKLAGMTGTALTEATEFMKIYDLQVVEVPTNVPMVRDDQNDQIYKTKDGKWRAVASEIADRNHTGQPVLVGTISVEVSELLSGLLREREIPHAVLNAKPEHAEREGAVIAEAGQPGAVTIATNMAGRGVDIKLGGNPEHLTHLELQKLGLSPDEGEEYDRMWDEVYPRVEEQVGRANEQVIEAGGLFILGTERHESRRIDNQLRGRSGRQGDPGESRFYLSAEDDLVRLFAGDRIYRILDRLGPLDEQGEEQPLENKLLTRQIEGAQKKVEEQNFLIRKRVLEYDDVMNQQREVVYEYRDRILEGEDISDTARVQIAQAVERMCTEYLVGEFVEEWDLDGLFTQLEQLYPVAIGTEDLDPNALEREALVADLREDVVKAYDEREAELGAELMRALERFVLLQIIDDRWREHLNDMDYLREGIHLRGFAQIDPLVAYKNEGFEMFTALMNAIWEEFARYIFHVEVEVEAPDGAAVPSGNGGGGSGARALQYSGGGAEDQPSALAAARAQAVAAGAGGVGSAFPGMDADYGEPVLPGEEEDVVRTVEPRRLAEHEQVGRNEPCWCGSGVKFKKCHGA
;
A
#
# COMPACT_ATOMS: atom_id res chain seq x y z
N MET A 1 -8.20 28.60 3.54
CA MET A 1 -9.00 27.61 2.80
C MET A 1 -8.88 27.93 1.33
N SER A 2 -8.42 26.94 0.54
CA SER A 2 -8.35 27.08 -0.92
C SER A 2 -9.76 27.11 -1.53
N LEU A 3 -9.88 27.48 -2.82
CA LEU A 3 -11.15 27.36 -3.54
C LEU A 3 -11.63 25.91 -3.63
N ILE A 4 -10.69 24.97 -3.67
CA ILE A 4 -10.96 23.52 -3.66
C ILE A 4 -11.59 23.11 -2.32
N ASP A 5 -11.02 23.53 -1.18
CA ASP A 5 -11.57 23.25 0.15
C ASP A 5 -13.00 23.78 0.29
N ARG A 6 -13.30 24.93 -0.33
CA ARG A 6 -14.67 25.48 -0.37
C ARG A 6 -15.59 24.67 -1.28
N ALA A 7 -15.08 24.16 -2.41
CA ALA A 7 -15.86 23.35 -3.34
C ALA A 7 -16.20 21.97 -2.72
N LEU A 8 -15.26 21.33 -2.04
CA LEU A 8 -15.47 20.06 -1.35
C LEU A 8 -16.51 20.18 -0.21
N ARG A 9 -16.64 21.36 0.41
CA ARG A 9 -17.63 21.62 1.47
C ARG A 9 -19.00 22.09 0.95
N ILE A 10 -19.20 22.20 -0.37
CA ILE A 10 -20.51 22.52 -0.95
C ILE A 10 -21.46 21.33 -0.73
N GLY A 11 -22.40 21.50 0.17
CA GLY A 11 -23.41 20.48 0.51
C GLY A 11 -23.27 19.89 1.93
N GLU A 12 -22.12 20.02 2.61
CA GLU A 12 -21.91 19.54 3.98
C GLU A 12 -23.03 19.98 4.92
N GLY A 13 -23.40 21.26 4.90
CA GLY A 13 -24.46 21.78 5.75
C GLY A 13 -25.85 21.19 5.47
N LYS A 14 -26.12 20.70 4.25
CA LYS A 14 -27.38 19.99 3.92
C LYS A 14 -27.30 18.54 4.39
N LYS A 15 -26.15 17.88 4.22
CA LYS A 15 -25.89 16.52 4.67
C LYS A 15 -25.99 16.45 6.19
N PHE A 16 -25.36 17.38 6.90
CA PHE A 16 -25.38 17.47 8.34
C PHE A 16 -26.80 17.68 8.89
N LYS A 17 -27.61 18.58 8.31
CA LYS A 17 -29.04 18.76 8.67
C LYS A 17 -29.87 17.50 8.40
N LYS A 18 -29.52 16.68 7.40
CA LYS A 18 -30.16 15.39 7.16
C LYS A 18 -29.84 14.43 8.30
N PHE A 19 -28.59 14.39 8.75
CA PHE A 19 -28.17 13.58 9.88
C PHE A 19 -28.84 14.02 11.19
N GLU A 20 -28.88 15.30 11.53
CA GLU A 20 -29.57 15.81 12.71
C GLU A 20 -31.05 15.38 12.79
N LYS A 21 -31.74 15.43 11.64
CA LYS A 21 -33.14 14.96 11.59
C LYS A 21 -33.26 13.44 11.83
N ARG A 22 -32.28 12.66 11.39
CA ARG A 22 -32.24 11.22 11.63
C ARG A 22 -31.91 10.91 13.09
N VAL A 23 -31.01 11.66 13.70
CA VAL A 23 -30.72 11.55 15.15
C VAL A 23 -32.00 11.71 15.95
N ALA A 24 -32.82 12.72 15.66
CA ALA A 24 -34.11 12.89 16.34
C ALA A 24 -35.00 11.65 16.19
N ARG A 25 -35.09 11.07 14.98
CA ARG A 25 -35.86 9.83 14.75
C ARG A 25 -35.27 8.61 15.49
N ILE A 26 -33.97 8.51 15.64
CA ILE A 26 -33.31 7.45 16.39
C ILE A 26 -33.65 7.60 17.88
N ASN A 27 -33.62 8.83 18.40
CA ASN A 27 -33.98 9.14 19.78
C ASN A 27 -35.45 8.84 20.10
N ASP A 28 -36.35 8.92 19.09
CA ASP A 28 -37.79 8.60 19.30
C ASP A 28 -38.00 7.10 19.62
N PHE A 29 -37.12 6.19 19.23
CA PHE A 29 -37.19 4.75 19.57
C PHE A 29 -36.70 4.44 20.97
N GLU A 30 -35.83 5.24 21.58
CA GLU A 30 -35.14 4.93 22.81
C GLU A 30 -36.10 4.63 23.99
N PRO A 31 -37.19 5.40 24.24
CA PRO A 31 -38.11 5.13 25.36
C PRO A 31 -38.87 3.80 25.24
N GLU A 32 -39.08 3.31 24.04
CA GLU A 32 -39.73 2.03 23.80
C GLU A 32 -38.74 0.88 24.03
N LEU A 33 -37.54 0.98 23.49
CA LEU A 33 -36.51 -0.04 23.62
C LEU A 33 -36.00 -0.22 25.05
N GLU A 34 -36.00 0.84 25.89
CA GLU A 34 -35.64 0.73 27.29
C GLU A 34 -36.58 -0.20 28.09
N LEU A 35 -37.81 -0.40 27.62
CA LEU A 35 -38.79 -1.25 28.27
C LEU A 35 -38.77 -2.70 27.79
N GLU A 36 -38.11 -2.98 26.69
CA GLU A 36 -37.99 -4.30 26.08
C GLU A 36 -36.96 -5.18 26.79
N THR A 37 -37.19 -6.48 26.78
CA THR A 37 -36.21 -7.48 27.25
C THR A 37 -35.12 -7.69 26.23
N ASP A 38 -34.01 -8.33 26.62
CA ASP A 38 -32.92 -8.65 25.68
C ASP A 38 -33.38 -9.61 24.58
N GLU A 39 -34.34 -10.50 24.86
CA GLU A 39 -34.95 -11.40 23.91
C GLU A 39 -35.77 -10.61 22.87
N GLU A 40 -36.57 -9.65 23.27
CA GLU A 40 -37.35 -8.78 22.39
C GLU A 40 -36.49 -7.89 21.51
N LEU A 41 -35.37 -7.37 22.05
CA LEU A 41 -34.38 -6.62 21.24
C LEU A 41 -33.75 -7.50 20.16
N ARG A 42 -33.45 -8.77 20.49
CA ARG A 42 -32.91 -9.73 19.54
C ARG A 42 -33.92 -10.10 18.45
N GLU A 43 -35.20 -10.33 18.85
CA GLU A 43 -36.28 -10.58 17.88
C GLU A 43 -36.47 -9.41 16.90
N ARG A 44 -36.35 -8.17 17.37
CA ARG A 44 -36.35 -6.99 16.49
C ARG A 44 -35.17 -6.97 15.53
N ALA A 45 -33.98 -7.28 16.01
CA ALA A 45 -32.79 -7.36 15.16
C ALA A 45 -32.93 -8.44 14.07
N ASP A 46 -33.50 -9.60 14.42
CA ASP A 46 -33.84 -10.65 13.47
C ASP A 46 -34.89 -10.19 12.44
N GLY A 47 -35.92 -9.45 12.89
CA GLY A 47 -36.90 -8.83 12.02
C GLY A 47 -36.28 -7.81 11.03
N LEU A 48 -35.31 -7.02 11.48
CA LEU A 48 -34.56 -6.13 10.56
C LEU A 48 -33.75 -6.91 9.52
N ARG A 49 -33.14 -8.05 9.90
CA ARG A 49 -32.44 -8.93 8.92
C ARG A 49 -33.40 -9.48 7.88
N GLU A 50 -34.57 -9.96 8.27
CA GLU A 50 -35.57 -10.46 7.33
C GLU A 50 -36.03 -9.37 6.36
N ARG A 51 -36.29 -8.17 6.86
CA ARG A 51 -36.67 -7.00 6.04
C ARG A 51 -35.55 -6.61 5.06
N ALA A 52 -34.30 -6.55 5.53
CA ALA A 52 -33.15 -6.24 4.67
C ALA A 52 -32.96 -7.29 3.57
N ARG A 53 -33.06 -8.59 3.91
CA ARG A 53 -32.98 -9.69 2.93
C ARG A 53 -34.20 -9.73 2.02
N GLY A 54 -35.36 -9.22 2.47
CA GLY A 54 -36.58 -9.03 1.68
C GLY A 54 -36.51 -7.85 0.70
N GLY A 55 -35.39 -7.08 0.70
CA GLY A 55 -35.15 -5.99 -0.25
C GLY A 55 -35.54 -4.59 0.25
N GLU A 56 -35.89 -4.43 1.54
CA GLU A 56 -36.07 -3.10 2.14
C GLU A 56 -34.72 -2.38 2.22
N SER A 57 -34.72 -1.08 1.92
CA SER A 57 -33.46 -0.34 1.84
C SER A 57 -32.83 -0.13 3.25
N LEU A 58 -31.51 -0.28 3.36
CA LEU A 58 -30.79 -0.03 4.61
C LEU A 58 -30.99 1.41 5.13
N GLU A 59 -31.26 2.37 4.25
CA GLU A 59 -31.60 3.75 4.58
C GLU A 59 -32.91 3.89 5.37
N GLU A 60 -33.88 3.04 5.10
CA GLU A 60 -35.16 3.00 5.81
C GLU A 60 -35.03 2.28 7.15
N LEU A 61 -34.19 1.24 7.23
CA LEU A 61 -33.89 0.47 8.43
C LEU A 61 -32.94 1.20 9.41
N LEU A 62 -32.16 2.17 8.92
CA LEU A 62 -31.13 2.87 9.70
C LEU A 62 -31.60 3.41 11.06
N PRO A 63 -32.74 4.13 11.18
CA PRO A 63 -33.11 4.70 12.47
C PRO A 63 -33.38 3.64 13.55
N GLU A 64 -34.04 2.55 13.17
CA GLU A 64 -34.37 1.45 14.09
C GLU A 64 -33.11 0.63 14.41
N SER A 65 -32.27 0.30 13.43
CA SER A 65 -31.01 -0.42 13.62
C SER A 65 -30.04 0.34 14.55
N PHE A 66 -29.90 1.65 14.35
CA PHE A 66 -29.03 2.48 15.19
C PHE A 66 -29.56 2.60 16.63
N ALA A 67 -30.88 2.70 16.81
CA ALA A 67 -31.50 2.71 18.13
C ALA A 67 -31.26 1.39 18.88
N LEU A 68 -31.47 0.25 18.22
CA LEU A 68 -31.19 -1.08 18.78
C LEU A 68 -29.69 -1.26 19.13
N THR A 69 -28.77 -0.84 18.24
CA THR A 69 -27.33 -0.91 18.50
C THR A 69 -26.95 -0.04 19.72
N ARG A 70 -27.55 1.16 19.85
CA ARG A 70 -27.33 2.06 20.99
C ARG A 70 -27.78 1.42 22.29
N GLU A 71 -28.98 0.82 22.31
CA GLU A 71 -29.52 0.18 23.50
C GLU A 71 -28.71 -1.07 23.86
N ALA A 72 -28.33 -1.89 22.91
CA ALA A 72 -27.46 -3.04 23.13
C ALA A 72 -26.10 -2.62 23.73
N ALA A 73 -25.46 -1.58 23.22
CA ALA A 73 -24.20 -1.06 23.77
C ALA A 73 -24.38 -0.49 25.20
N LYS A 74 -25.49 0.17 25.47
CA LYS A 74 -25.83 0.67 26.80
C LYS A 74 -25.98 -0.47 27.83
N ARG A 75 -26.63 -1.57 27.44
CA ARG A 75 -26.84 -2.72 28.32
C ARG A 75 -25.60 -3.56 28.53
N THR A 76 -24.84 -3.82 27.45
CA THR A 76 -23.72 -4.76 27.51
C THR A 76 -22.42 -4.10 27.96
N LEU A 77 -22.14 -2.87 27.52
CA LEU A 77 -20.90 -2.13 27.82
C LEU A 77 -21.11 -0.99 28.85
N GLY A 78 -22.34 -0.67 29.21
CA GLY A 78 -22.65 0.54 29.99
C GLY A 78 -22.44 1.84 29.21
N GLN A 79 -22.24 1.77 27.89
CA GLN A 79 -21.87 2.90 27.03
C GLN A 79 -22.99 3.22 26.04
N ARG A 80 -23.74 4.28 26.31
CA ARG A 80 -24.75 4.81 25.39
C ARG A 80 -24.06 5.69 24.34
N HIS A 81 -24.25 5.40 23.06
CA HIS A 81 -23.75 6.27 21.99
C HIS A 81 -24.26 7.71 22.14
N PHE A 82 -23.36 8.67 22.03
CA PHE A 82 -23.70 10.09 21.95
C PHE A 82 -24.34 10.42 20.59
N ASP A 83 -25.12 11.50 20.54
CA ASP A 83 -25.76 11.94 19.29
C ASP A 83 -24.75 12.25 18.17
N VAL A 84 -23.57 12.78 18.53
CA VAL A 84 -22.47 13.00 17.60
C VAL A 84 -21.90 11.70 17.03
N GLN A 85 -21.88 10.62 17.82
CA GLN A 85 -21.46 9.30 17.35
C GLN A 85 -22.47 8.68 16.38
N LEU A 86 -23.77 8.94 16.54
CA LEU A 86 -24.77 8.57 15.54
C LEU A 86 -24.52 9.26 14.20
N ILE A 87 -24.07 10.52 14.20
CA ILE A 87 -23.66 11.24 13.00
C ILE A 87 -22.45 10.58 12.36
N GLY A 88 -21.45 10.18 13.17
CA GLY A 88 -20.28 9.43 12.72
C GLY A 88 -20.68 8.11 12.05
N GLY A 89 -21.54 7.31 12.71
CA GLY A 89 -22.07 6.06 12.16
C GLY A 89 -22.83 6.23 10.85
N MET A 90 -23.61 7.32 10.72
CA MET A 90 -24.29 7.65 9.45
C MET A 90 -23.29 8.05 8.35
N ALA A 91 -22.23 8.76 8.69
CA ALA A 91 -21.18 9.09 7.71
C ALA A 91 -20.47 7.82 7.21
N LEU A 92 -20.18 6.86 8.09
CA LEU A 92 -19.63 5.56 7.72
C LEU A 92 -20.60 4.76 6.83
N HIS A 93 -21.87 4.71 7.18
CA HIS A 93 -22.88 4.03 6.35
C HIS A 93 -23.01 4.65 4.95
N ASP A 94 -22.90 5.98 4.84
CA ASP A 94 -22.93 6.70 3.56
C ASP A 94 -21.65 6.48 2.69
N GLY A 95 -20.67 5.67 3.13
CA GLY A 95 -19.40 5.47 2.42
C GLY A 95 -18.51 6.72 2.48
N SER A 96 -18.43 7.37 3.62
CA SER A 96 -17.63 8.56 3.85
C SER A 96 -16.60 8.32 4.97
N ILE A 97 -15.62 9.20 5.08
CA ILE A 97 -14.70 9.23 6.22
C ILE A 97 -15.32 10.09 7.33
N ALA A 98 -15.54 9.49 8.50
CA ALA A 98 -15.92 10.21 9.71
C ALA A 98 -14.66 10.76 10.39
N GLU A 99 -14.41 12.07 10.28
CA GLU A 99 -13.35 12.69 11.07
C GLU A 99 -13.86 12.93 12.48
N MET A 100 -13.46 12.05 13.39
CA MET A 100 -13.79 12.11 14.81
C MET A 100 -12.51 12.33 15.61
N LYS A 101 -12.48 13.35 16.45
CA LYS A 101 -11.28 13.65 17.24
C LYS A 101 -10.90 12.45 18.12
N PRO A 102 -9.61 12.28 18.45
CA PRO A 102 -9.18 11.21 19.36
C PRO A 102 -9.93 11.28 20.70
N GLY A 103 -10.30 10.11 21.23
CA GLY A 103 -11.09 10.03 22.46
C GLY A 103 -12.61 10.13 22.29
N GLU A 104 -13.13 10.30 21.07
CA GLU A 104 -14.58 10.39 20.78
C GLU A 104 -15.26 9.02 20.56
N GLY A 105 -14.60 7.89 20.88
CA GLY A 105 -15.19 6.55 20.84
C GLY A 105 -15.39 5.99 19.43
N LYS A 106 -14.38 6.07 18.54
CA LYS A 106 -14.44 5.52 17.18
C LYS A 106 -14.83 4.04 17.12
N PRO A 107 -14.25 3.11 17.93
CA PRO A 107 -14.65 1.69 17.90
C PRO A 107 -16.14 1.50 18.21
N LEU A 108 -16.67 2.22 19.18
CA LEU A 108 -18.11 2.17 19.51
C LEU A 108 -18.95 2.73 18.36
N THR A 109 -18.54 3.83 17.74
CA THR A 109 -19.23 4.44 16.58
C THR A 109 -19.31 3.50 15.39
N SER A 110 -18.26 2.72 15.12
CA SER A 110 -18.21 1.79 13.98
C SER A 110 -19.26 0.68 14.10
N THR A 111 -19.66 0.29 15.33
CA THR A 111 -20.69 -0.74 15.55
C THR A 111 -22.02 -0.40 14.89
N LEU A 112 -22.40 0.89 14.88
CA LEU A 112 -23.64 1.38 14.25
C LEU A 112 -23.72 1.05 12.77
N ALA A 113 -22.66 1.39 12.02
CA ALA A 113 -22.59 1.12 10.59
C ALA A 113 -22.36 -0.37 10.32
N ALA A 114 -21.57 -1.07 11.15
CA ALA A 114 -21.30 -2.49 11.01
C ALA A 114 -22.59 -3.32 11.17
N VAL A 115 -23.36 -3.09 12.23
CA VAL A 115 -24.66 -3.77 12.46
C VAL A 115 -25.62 -3.53 11.29
N LEU A 116 -25.82 -2.28 10.87
CA LEU A 116 -26.75 -1.97 9.78
C LEU A 116 -26.36 -2.66 8.47
N ASN A 117 -25.09 -2.65 8.10
CA ASN A 117 -24.65 -3.21 6.81
C ASN A 117 -24.54 -4.74 6.86
N SER A 118 -24.33 -5.37 8.02
CA SER A 118 -24.34 -6.83 8.17
C SER A 118 -25.75 -7.45 8.01
N LEU A 119 -26.83 -6.67 8.15
CA LEU A 119 -28.21 -7.16 7.98
C LEU A 119 -28.45 -7.80 6.61
N ALA A 120 -27.72 -7.33 5.56
CA ALA A 120 -27.79 -7.91 4.23
C ALA A 120 -27.18 -9.32 4.11
N GLY A 121 -26.45 -9.80 5.13
CA GLY A 121 -25.82 -11.12 5.16
C GLY A 121 -24.56 -11.28 4.32
N LYS A 122 -23.97 -10.17 3.87
CA LYS A 122 -22.81 -10.17 2.98
C LYS A 122 -21.46 -10.06 3.69
N GLY A 123 -21.48 -9.73 4.99
CA GLY A 123 -20.32 -9.50 5.82
C GLY A 123 -19.78 -8.07 5.77
N VAL A 124 -19.19 -7.67 6.88
CA VAL A 124 -18.56 -6.36 7.06
C VAL A 124 -17.13 -6.58 7.54
N HIS A 125 -16.17 -5.95 6.88
CA HIS A 125 -14.78 -5.96 7.32
C HIS A 125 -14.46 -4.67 8.08
N ILE A 126 -13.88 -4.80 9.27
CA ILE A 126 -13.36 -3.67 10.04
C ILE A 126 -11.84 -3.79 10.05
N VAL A 127 -11.20 -2.85 9.37
CA VAL A 127 -9.76 -2.87 9.11
C VAL A 127 -9.05 -1.98 10.11
N THR A 128 -8.02 -2.53 10.77
CA THR A 128 -7.19 -1.81 11.75
C THR A 128 -5.71 -1.86 11.36
N VAL A 129 -4.86 -1.14 12.08
CA VAL A 129 -3.42 -1.02 11.75
C VAL A 129 -2.55 -2.15 12.28
N ASN A 130 -3.02 -2.95 13.26
CA ASN A 130 -2.26 -4.08 13.79
C ASN A 130 -3.15 -5.14 14.43
N ASP A 131 -2.59 -6.34 14.63
CA ASP A 131 -3.29 -7.51 15.18
C ASP A 131 -3.81 -7.32 16.60
N TYR A 132 -3.06 -6.57 17.41
CA TYR A 132 -3.49 -6.27 18.78
C TYR A 132 -4.82 -5.49 18.79
N LEU A 133 -4.91 -4.44 17.97
CA LEU A 133 -6.15 -3.65 17.86
C LEU A 133 -7.29 -4.46 17.23
N ALA A 134 -7.01 -5.28 16.24
CA ALA A 134 -8.01 -6.13 15.62
C ALA A 134 -8.65 -7.08 16.66
N ARG A 135 -7.83 -7.75 17.46
CA ARG A 135 -8.30 -8.64 18.51
C ARG A 135 -9.02 -7.87 19.63
N ARG A 136 -8.39 -6.83 20.16
CA ARG A 136 -8.94 -6.02 21.26
C ARG A 136 -10.31 -5.45 20.92
N ASP A 137 -10.44 -4.83 19.74
CA ASP A 137 -11.68 -4.16 19.37
C ASP A 137 -12.77 -5.16 19.01
N ALA A 138 -12.43 -6.29 18.41
CA ALA A 138 -13.36 -7.39 18.20
C ALA A 138 -13.90 -7.94 19.54
N GLU A 139 -13.02 -8.22 20.50
CA GLU A 139 -13.40 -8.72 21.82
C GLU A 139 -14.20 -7.69 22.62
N TRP A 140 -13.80 -6.42 22.57
CA TRP A 140 -14.48 -5.34 23.29
C TRP A 140 -15.89 -5.07 22.75
N MET A 141 -16.09 -5.06 21.43
CA MET A 141 -17.39 -4.82 20.79
C MET A 141 -18.25 -6.09 20.65
N ARG A 142 -17.68 -7.28 20.84
CA ARG A 142 -18.38 -8.57 20.77
C ARG A 142 -19.71 -8.60 21.53
N PRO A 143 -19.81 -8.14 22.80
CA PRO A 143 -21.06 -8.19 23.55
C PRO A 143 -22.20 -7.43 22.86
N VAL A 144 -21.90 -6.31 22.17
CA VAL A 144 -22.91 -5.52 21.44
C VAL A 144 -23.45 -6.31 20.24
N PHE A 145 -22.54 -6.94 19.48
CA PHE A 145 -22.92 -7.72 18.30
C PHE A 145 -23.70 -8.98 18.67
N GLU A 146 -23.25 -9.71 19.69
CA GLU A 146 -23.89 -10.95 20.15
C GLU A 146 -25.28 -10.67 20.77
N ALA A 147 -25.45 -9.56 21.45
CA ALA A 147 -26.77 -9.14 21.97
C ALA A 147 -27.80 -8.99 20.84
N LEU A 148 -27.36 -8.53 19.67
CA LEU A 148 -28.18 -8.41 18.45
C LEU A 148 -28.16 -9.67 17.57
N GLY A 149 -27.54 -10.78 18.04
CA GLY A 149 -27.49 -12.06 17.35
C GLY A 149 -26.55 -12.06 16.14
N LEU A 150 -25.57 -11.17 16.10
CA LEU A 150 -24.53 -11.14 15.06
C LEU A 150 -23.28 -11.89 15.54
N THR A 151 -22.58 -12.49 14.59
CA THR A 151 -21.31 -13.16 14.82
C THR A 151 -20.14 -12.22 14.50
N VAL A 152 -19.08 -12.28 15.32
CA VAL A 152 -17.87 -11.47 15.15
C VAL A 152 -16.63 -12.31 15.37
N ASP A 153 -15.63 -12.14 14.53
CA ASP A 153 -14.32 -12.78 14.67
C ASP A 153 -13.18 -11.84 14.22
N ALA A 154 -11.93 -12.24 14.54
CA ALA A 154 -10.74 -11.47 14.20
C ALA A 154 -9.71 -12.35 13.50
N LEU A 155 -9.14 -11.82 12.40
CA LEU A 155 -7.98 -12.37 11.72
C LEU A 155 -6.72 -11.99 12.50
N GLN A 156 -5.74 -12.90 12.52
CA GLN A 156 -4.44 -12.68 13.13
C GLN A 156 -3.35 -13.19 12.18
N ALA A 157 -2.22 -12.50 12.12
CA ALA A 157 -1.11 -12.81 11.20
C ALA A 157 -0.48 -14.20 11.45
N ASP A 158 -0.53 -14.71 12.67
CA ASP A 158 -0.03 -16.03 13.05
C ASP A 158 -0.97 -17.19 12.67
N GLN A 159 -2.21 -16.88 12.29
CA GLN A 159 -3.20 -17.89 11.85
C GLN A 159 -2.86 -18.41 10.44
N ARG A 160 -2.26 -19.61 10.39
CA ARG A 160 -1.95 -20.29 9.11
C ARG A 160 -3.02 -21.28 8.67
N ASP A 161 -3.98 -21.59 9.54
CA ASP A 161 -5.07 -22.55 9.25
C ASP A 161 -6.16 -21.86 8.39
N SER A 162 -6.29 -22.31 7.15
CA SER A 162 -7.29 -21.81 6.20
C SER A 162 -8.72 -22.05 6.66
N GLN A 163 -8.99 -23.16 7.40
CA GLN A 163 -10.33 -23.43 7.94
C GLN A 163 -10.70 -22.41 9.02
N ARG A 164 -9.74 -22.05 9.89
CA ARG A 164 -9.94 -21.03 10.90
C ARG A 164 -10.16 -19.64 10.29
N LYS A 165 -9.37 -19.27 9.28
CA LYS A 165 -9.55 -18.01 8.53
C LYS A 165 -10.91 -17.96 7.84
N ARG A 166 -11.30 -19.06 7.17
CA ARG A 166 -12.62 -19.14 6.52
C ARG A 166 -13.76 -18.97 7.52
N ALA A 167 -13.65 -19.58 8.70
CA ALA A 167 -14.63 -19.38 9.77
C ALA A 167 -14.71 -17.92 10.21
N ALA A 168 -13.57 -17.22 10.31
CA ALA A 168 -13.54 -15.79 10.65
C ALA A 168 -14.19 -14.92 9.55
N TYR A 169 -13.92 -15.22 8.27
CA TYR A 169 -14.58 -14.51 7.15
C TYR A 169 -16.08 -14.87 7.02
N ALA A 170 -16.51 -16.01 7.53
CA ALA A 170 -17.93 -16.40 7.55
C ALA A 170 -18.74 -15.64 8.61
N ALA A 171 -18.10 -14.99 9.59
CA ALA A 171 -18.77 -14.14 10.56
C ALA A 171 -19.46 -12.95 9.89
N ASP A 172 -20.50 -12.41 10.53
CA ASP A 172 -21.19 -11.21 10.05
C ASP A 172 -20.27 -9.98 10.05
N ILE A 173 -19.33 -9.92 11.01
CA ILE A 173 -18.34 -8.86 11.14
C ILE A 173 -16.96 -9.49 11.36
N THR A 174 -16.00 -9.12 10.52
CA THR A 174 -14.62 -9.63 10.59
C THR A 174 -13.66 -8.47 10.81
N TYR A 175 -12.92 -8.52 11.91
CA TYR A 175 -11.82 -7.59 12.19
C TYR A 175 -10.50 -8.17 11.63
N GLY A 176 -9.60 -7.29 11.20
CA GLY A 176 -8.28 -7.70 10.74
C GLY A 176 -7.41 -6.51 10.37
N THR A 177 -6.15 -6.77 10.06
CA THR A 177 -5.25 -5.74 9.56
C THR A 177 -5.40 -5.55 8.06
N ASN A 178 -5.06 -4.37 7.57
CA ASN A 178 -5.01 -4.06 6.14
C ASN A 178 -4.12 -5.04 5.36
N SER A 179 -2.99 -5.45 5.94
CA SER A 179 -2.06 -6.41 5.34
C SER A 179 -2.67 -7.82 5.27
N GLU A 180 -3.30 -8.32 6.34
CA GLU A 180 -3.91 -9.66 6.33
C GLU A 180 -5.05 -9.78 5.33
N PHE A 181 -5.95 -8.79 5.28
CA PHE A 181 -7.01 -8.76 4.26
C PHE A 181 -6.44 -8.77 2.84
N GLY A 182 -5.40 -7.97 2.59
CA GLY A 182 -4.78 -7.89 1.27
C GLY A 182 -3.98 -9.15 0.91
N PHE A 183 -3.23 -9.73 1.86
CA PHE A 183 -2.51 -10.98 1.63
C PHE A 183 -3.46 -12.17 1.47
N ASP A 184 -4.57 -12.22 2.21
CA ASP A 184 -5.56 -13.28 2.00
C ASP A 184 -6.20 -13.17 0.61
N TYR A 185 -6.46 -11.94 0.11
CA TYR A 185 -6.89 -11.74 -1.28
C TYR A 185 -5.87 -12.28 -2.28
N LEU A 186 -4.58 -11.99 -2.10
CA LEU A 186 -3.54 -12.51 -2.99
C LEU A 186 -3.44 -14.04 -2.89
N ARG A 187 -3.51 -14.61 -1.69
CA ARG A 187 -3.49 -16.07 -1.47
C ARG A 187 -4.69 -16.78 -2.12
N ASP A 188 -5.88 -16.21 -2.01
CA ASP A 188 -7.08 -16.75 -2.64
C ASP A 188 -6.97 -16.81 -4.17
N ASN A 189 -6.25 -15.86 -4.78
CA ASN A 189 -5.98 -15.87 -6.22
C ASN A 189 -4.81 -16.77 -6.63
N LEU A 190 -4.10 -17.38 -5.69
CA LEU A 190 -3.09 -18.41 -5.90
C LEU A 190 -3.62 -19.80 -5.51
N ALA A 191 -4.83 -19.91 -4.98
CA ALA A 191 -5.43 -21.17 -4.53
C ALA A 191 -5.63 -22.14 -5.71
N THR A 192 -5.34 -23.42 -5.50
CA THR A 192 -5.48 -24.47 -6.52
C THR A 192 -6.82 -25.19 -6.45
N ALA A 193 -7.56 -25.01 -5.36
CA ALA A 193 -8.90 -25.53 -5.15
C ALA A 193 -9.80 -24.47 -4.50
N VAL A 194 -11.11 -24.49 -4.81
CA VAL A 194 -12.10 -23.56 -4.24
C VAL A 194 -12.12 -23.65 -2.70
N GLU A 195 -11.88 -24.84 -2.16
CA GLU A 195 -11.84 -25.09 -0.73
C GLU A 195 -10.66 -24.44 -0.02
N GLU A 196 -9.65 -23.96 -0.73
CA GLU A 196 -8.51 -23.24 -0.16
C GLU A 196 -8.80 -21.75 0.01
N LYS A 197 -9.72 -21.18 -0.77
CA LYS A 197 -10.13 -19.79 -0.65
C LYS A 197 -10.77 -19.50 0.69
N VAL A 198 -10.39 -18.39 1.31
CA VAL A 198 -10.87 -18.01 2.64
C VAL A 198 -11.84 -16.84 2.61
N GLN A 199 -11.69 -15.90 1.69
CA GLN A 199 -12.57 -14.73 1.56
C GLN A 199 -13.88 -15.07 0.84
N ARG A 200 -14.98 -14.39 1.18
CA ARG A 200 -16.29 -14.57 0.56
C ARG A 200 -16.78 -13.36 -0.24
N GLY A 201 -16.03 -12.29 -0.30
CA GLY A 201 -16.37 -11.10 -1.05
C GLY A 201 -15.93 -9.80 -0.38
N HIS A 202 -16.12 -8.67 -1.07
CA HIS A 202 -15.70 -7.34 -0.68
C HIS A 202 -16.88 -6.37 -0.72
N ASP A 203 -17.90 -6.58 0.13
CA ASP A 203 -19.11 -5.76 0.11
C ASP A 203 -18.94 -4.43 0.83
N PHE A 204 -18.51 -4.43 2.10
CA PHE A 204 -18.34 -3.22 2.89
C PHE A 204 -17.11 -3.31 3.79
N ALA A 205 -16.26 -2.28 3.75
CA ALA A 205 -15.16 -2.11 4.69
C ALA A 205 -15.26 -0.78 5.45
N ILE A 206 -14.97 -0.84 6.74
CA ILE A 206 -14.74 0.32 7.61
C ILE A 206 -13.26 0.31 7.99
N VAL A 207 -12.51 1.31 7.55
CA VAL A 207 -11.07 1.43 7.82
C VAL A 207 -10.86 2.36 9.01
N ASP A 208 -10.41 1.80 10.14
CA ASP A 208 -9.98 2.62 11.27
C ASP A 208 -8.58 3.17 11.04
N GLU A 209 -8.33 4.38 11.50
CA GLU A 209 -7.13 5.15 11.21
C GLU A 209 -6.86 5.19 9.69
N VAL A 210 -7.91 5.52 8.94
CA VAL A 210 -7.93 5.48 7.46
C VAL A 210 -6.82 6.30 6.81
N ASP A 211 -6.37 7.36 7.44
CA ASP A 211 -5.26 8.20 7.00
C ASP A 211 -3.89 7.50 7.13
N ASN A 212 -3.72 6.60 8.09
CA ASN A 212 -2.53 5.76 8.14
C ASN A 212 -2.53 4.74 7.00
N ILE A 213 -3.61 3.98 6.90
CA ILE A 213 -3.68 2.84 5.98
C ILE A 213 -3.69 3.31 4.52
N LEU A 214 -4.56 4.27 4.18
CA LEU A 214 -4.76 4.70 2.79
C LEU A 214 -3.82 5.81 2.31
N ILE A 215 -3.06 6.44 3.22
CA ILE A 215 -2.11 7.49 2.87
C ILE A 215 -0.67 7.09 3.23
N ASP A 216 -0.38 6.77 4.51
CA ASP A 216 1.00 6.51 4.94
C ASP A 216 1.52 5.17 4.44
N GLU A 217 0.75 4.11 4.61
CA GLU A 217 1.14 2.76 4.19
C GLU A 217 0.92 2.51 2.69
N ALA A 218 0.13 3.35 2.03
CA ALA A 218 -0.21 3.21 0.61
C ALA A 218 0.89 3.74 -0.36
N ARG A 219 2.15 3.73 0.04
CA ARG A 219 3.31 4.13 -0.77
C ARG A 219 3.97 2.95 -1.45
N THR A 220 3.86 1.75 -0.89
CA THR A 220 4.35 0.50 -1.45
C THR A 220 3.22 -0.52 -1.58
N PRO A 221 3.26 -1.40 -2.59
CA PRO A 221 2.28 -2.46 -2.74
C PRO A 221 2.48 -3.59 -1.72
N LEU A 222 1.46 -4.42 -1.54
CA LEU A 222 1.59 -5.74 -0.94
C LEU A 222 2.17 -6.69 -1.96
N ILE A 223 3.20 -7.45 -1.59
CA ILE A 223 3.93 -8.36 -2.47
C ILE A 223 4.08 -9.71 -1.79
N ILE A 224 3.73 -10.76 -2.50
CA ILE A 224 4.12 -12.14 -2.17
C ILE A 224 5.26 -12.50 -3.11
N SER A 225 6.42 -12.85 -2.55
CA SER A 225 7.60 -13.26 -3.30
C SER A 225 7.95 -14.71 -3.04
N GLY A 226 8.49 -15.37 -4.03
CA GLY A 226 9.03 -16.71 -3.96
C GLY A 226 10.46 -16.78 -4.49
N GLN A 227 11.16 -17.88 -4.24
CA GLN A 227 12.50 -18.09 -4.76
C GLN A 227 12.45 -18.34 -6.27
N ALA A 228 13.33 -17.71 -7.06
CA ALA A 228 13.47 -17.92 -8.48
C ALA A 228 14.41 -19.10 -8.79
N GLU A 229 14.09 -19.91 -9.79
CA GLU A 229 14.80 -21.16 -10.05
C GLU A 229 16.13 -21.06 -10.83
N GLN A 230 16.49 -19.93 -11.49
CA GLN A 230 17.54 -19.97 -12.53
C GLN A 230 18.53 -18.80 -12.67
N ALA A 231 18.57 -17.79 -11.80
CA ALA A 231 19.37 -16.59 -12.04
C ALA A 231 20.89 -16.74 -11.80
N ALA A 232 21.36 -17.68 -11.00
CA ALA A 232 22.76 -17.76 -10.55
C ALA A 232 23.78 -17.91 -11.71
N ASP A 233 23.50 -18.70 -12.73
CA ASP A 233 24.42 -18.95 -13.84
C ASP A 233 24.70 -17.71 -14.70
N LEU A 234 23.71 -16.85 -14.88
CA LEU A 234 23.88 -15.59 -15.61
C LEU A 234 24.79 -14.62 -14.84
N TYR A 235 24.57 -14.43 -13.56
CA TYR A 235 25.43 -13.58 -12.72
C TYR A 235 26.89 -14.00 -12.78
N TYR A 236 27.20 -15.31 -12.70
CA TYR A 236 28.58 -15.82 -12.86
C TYR A 236 29.14 -15.59 -14.27
N LYS A 237 28.32 -15.66 -15.33
CA LYS A 237 28.75 -15.34 -16.69
C LYS A 237 29.15 -13.87 -16.82
N PHE A 238 28.27 -12.97 -16.31
CA PHE A 238 28.53 -11.53 -16.39
C PHE A 238 29.67 -11.08 -15.45
N ALA A 239 29.83 -11.68 -14.28
CA ALA A 239 30.97 -11.46 -13.40
C ALA A 239 32.32 -11.84 -14.05
N ARG A 240 32.32 -12.79 -15.02
CA ARG A 240 33.51 -13.11 -15.82
C ARG A 240 33.73 -12.16 -16.99
N LEU A 241 32.67 -11.51 -17.48
CA LEU A 241 32.75 -10.54 -18.59
C LEU A 241 33.20 -9.17 -18.08
N ALA A 242 32.59 -8.67 -16.98
CA ALA A 242 32.81 -7.31 -16.48
C ALA A 242 34.30 -6.92 -16.30
N PRO A 243 35.20 -7.76 -15.71
CA PRO A 243 36.63 -7.42 -15.59
C PRO A 243 37.39 -7.33 -16.92
N ARG A 244 36.76 -7.81 -18.01
CA ARG A 244 37.37 -7.78 -19.35
C ARG A 244 36.94 -6.56 -20.16
N MET A 245 36.00 -5.78 -19.65
CA MET A 245 35.52 -4.56 -20.27
C MET A 245 36.36 -3.37 -19.81
N GLU A 246 36.66 -2.45 -20.71
CA GLU A 246 37.48 -1.28 -20.46
C GLU A 246 36.64 -0.08 -20.12
N ALA A 247 36.86 0.47 -18.92
CA ALA A 247 36.21 1.70 -18.46
C ALA A 247 36.91 2.93 -19.07
N GLY A 248 36.14 3.90 -19.51
CA GLY A 248 36.66 5.18 -20.03
C GLY A 248 35.80 6.35 -19.59
N LYS A 249 36.16 7.55 -19.99
CA LYS A 249 35.42 8.77 -19.71
C LYS A 249 35.39 9.67 -20.94
N LYS A 250 34.22 10.21 -21.24
CA LYS A 250 34.06 11.16 -22.33
C LYS A 250 34.89 12.44 -22.08
N PRO A 251 35.68 12.91 -23.06
CA PRO A 251 36.51 14.10 -22.91
C PRO A 251 35.63 15.35 -22.72
N GLU A 252 36.04 16.25 -21.81
CA GLU A 252 35.35 17.53 -21.61
C GLU A 252 35.79 18.58 -22.63
N GLY A 253 34.84 19.28 -23.27
CA GLY A 253 35.15 20.43 -24.12
C GLY A 253 34.52 20.40 -25.49
N ILE A 254 35.17 21.10 -26.49
CA ILE A 254 34.65 21.27 -27.86
C ILE A 254 34.65 19.93 -28.64
N GLU A 255 35.58 19.04 -28.34
CA GLU A 255 35.69 17.72 -28.95
C GLU A 255 34.51 16.82 -28.57
N ALA A 256 33.95 16.97 -27.35
CA ALA A 256 32.78 16.25 -26.89
C ALA A 256 31.50 16.58 -27.69
N LYS A 257 31.45 17.69 -28.43
CA LYS A 257 30.31 18.13 -29.23
C LYS A 257 30.41 17.72 -30.72
N SER A 258 31.46 17.09 -31.15
CA SER A 258 31.60 16.58 -32.49
C SER A 258 30.67 15.37 -32.70
N LYS A 259 29.86 15.42 -33.75
CA LYS A 259 29.01 14.29 -34.16
C LYS A 259 29.79 13.05 -34.64
N GLU A 260 31.11 13.16 -34.82
CA GLU A 260 31.99 12.11 -35.33
C GLU A 260 32.83 11.45 -34.22
N TRP A 261 32.60 11.82 -32.92
CA TRP A 261 33.37 11.22 -31.85
C TRP A 261 32.79 9.82 -31.51
N ILE A 262 33.64 8.81 -31.61
CA ILE A 262 33.34 7.42 -31.28
C ILE A 262 34.17 7.06 -30.03
N ALA A 263 33.55 6.42 -29.03
CA ALA A 263 34.23 5.98 -27.82
C ALA A 263 35.20 4.84 -28.16
N ASP A 264 36.40 4.91 -27.61
CA ASP A 264 37.47 3.88 -27.73
C ASP A 264 37.55 2.99 -26.46
N TYR A 265 36.46 2.97 -25.67
CA TYR A 265 36.29 2.20 -24.44
C TYR A 265 34.88 1.55 -24.40
N ASP A 266 34.71 0.55 -23.51
CA ASP A 266 33.50 -0.28 -23.51
C ASP A 266 32.35 0.34 -22.71
N PHE A 267 32.66 1.06 -21.61
CA PHE A 267 31.67 1.70 -20.77
C PHE A 267 32.19 2.91 -20.00
N GLU A 268 31.28 3.80 -19.57
CA GLU A 268 31.57 4.97 -18.76
C GLU A 268 30.92 4.84 -17.39
N PRO A 269 31.68 4.72 -16.28
CA PRO A 269 31.16 4.72 -14.92
C PRO A 269 30.99 6.14 -14.41
N ASP A 270 29.84 6.44 -13.83
CA ASP A 270 29.57 7.68 -13.08
C ASP A 270 29.58 7.39 -11.57
N GLU A 271 30.68 7.70 -10.92
CA GLU A 271 30.85 7.49 -9.47
C GLU A 271 29.88 8.33 -8.64
N LYS A 272 29.47 9.51 -9.13
CA LYS A 272 28.61 10.43 -8.42
C LYS A 272 27.15 9.94 -8.36
N HIS A 273 26.66 9.37 -9.46
CA HIS A 273 25.29 8.89 -9.56
C HIS A 273 25.18 7.36 -9.43
N LYS A 274 26.31 6.69 -9.21
CA LYS A 274 26.39 5.20 -9.17
C LYS A 274 25.74 4.52 -10.39
N THR A 275 25.97 5.10 -11.59
CA THR A 275 25.45 4.60 -12.86
C THR A 275 26.54 4.22 -13.81
N VAL A 276 26.21 3.37 -14.80
CA VAL A 276 27.10 2.94 -15.87
C VAL A 276 26.40 3.12 -17.21
N ALA A 277 27.08 3.75 -18.16
CA ALA A 277 26.64 3.87 -19.56
C ALA A 277 27.51 2.99 -20.47
N ILE A 278 26.89 2.08 -21.22
CA ILE A 278 27.60 1.16 -22.13
C ILE A 278 27.70 1.82 -23.49
N THR A 279 28.90 1.73 -24.13
CA THR A 279 29.15 2.25 -25.47
C THR A 279 28.80 1.20 -26.56
N GLU A 280 28.69 1.62 -27.81
CA GLU A 280 28.49 0.69 -28.94
C GLU A 280 29.56 -0.42 -29.00
N GLN A 281 30.82 -0.07 -28.71
CA GLN A 281 31.92 -1.03 -28.62
C GLN A 281 31.72 -2.03 -27.49
N GLY A 282 31.22 -1.57 -26.34
CA GLY A 282 30.88 -2.40 -25.18
C GLY A 282 29.74 -3.38 -25.49
N VAL A 283 28.70 -2.91 -26.17
CA VAL A 283 27.59 -3.75 -26.63
C VAL A 283 28.08 -4.86 -27.56
N GLU A 284 28.83 -4.54 -28.62
CA GLU A 284 29.37 -5.54 -29.54
C GLU A 284 30.28 -6.58 -28.85
N LYS A 285 31.00 -6.15 -27.81
CA LYS A 285 31.88 -7.04 -27.05
C LYS A 285 31.06 -8.00 -26.18
N ALA A 286 29.97 -7.50 -25.56
CA ALA A 286 29.04 -8.31 -24.78
C ALA A 286 28.30 -9.32 -25.68
N GLU A 287 27.77 -8.89 -26.83
CA GLU A 287 27.09 -9.74 -27.80
C GLU A 287 27.99 -10.90 -28.26
N ARG A 288 29.24 -10.58 -28.61
CA ARG A 288 30.24 -11.61 -28.99
C ARG A 288 30.53 -12.61 -27.84
N PHE A 289 30.56 -12.14 -26.61
CA PHE A 289 30.82 -13.00 -25.46
C PHE A 289 29.62 -13.89 -25.11
N LEU A 290 28.39 -13.36 -25.22
CA LEU A 290 27.16 -14.07 -24.95
C LEU A 290 26.71 -14.98 -26.09
N GLY A 291 27.13 -14.69 -27.32
CA GLY A 291 26.73 -15.40 -28.54
C GLY A 291 25.35 -14.98 -29.03
N VAL A 292 24.94 -13.73 -28.79
CA VAL A 292 23.67 -13.15 -29.24
C VAL A 292 23.90 -12.13 -30.36
N ASP A 293 22.98 -12.02 -31.30
CA ASP A 293 23.09 -11.12 -32.44
C ASP A 293 22.76 -9.66 -32.15
N ASN A 294 21.86 -9.42 -31.14
CA ASN A 294 21.47 -8.09 -30.72
C ASN A 294 20.99 -8.12 -29.26
N LEU A 295 21.73 -7.43 -28.39
CA LEU A 295 21.50 -7.38 -26.98
C LEU A 295 20.22 -6.59 -26.60
N TYR A 296 19.79 -5.66 -27.46
CA TYR A 296 18.62 -4.78 -27.20
C TYR A 296 17.30 -5.31 -27.79
N ARG A 297 17.25 -6.57 -28.22
CA ARG A 297 15.95 -7.20 -28.53
C ARG A 297 15.13 -7.37 -27.25
N ALA A 298 13.80 -7.31 -27.38
CA ALA A 298 12.89 -7.49 -26.24
C ALA A 298 13.15 -8.80 -25.46
N GLU A 299 13.56 -9.86 -26.16
CA GLU A 299 13.90 -11.18 -25.59
C GLU A 299 15.17 -11.15 -24.71
N HIS A 300 16.04 -10.14 -24.88
CA HIS A 300 17.33 -10.02 -24.20
C HIS A 300 17.37 -8.91 -23.13
N GLY A 301 16.25 -8.33 -22.75
CA GLY A 301 16.17 -7.24 -21.77
C GLY A 301 16.86 -7.59 -20.43
N ASN A 302 16.70 -8.83 -19.97
CA ASN A 302 17.36 -9.34 -18.78
C ASN A 302 18.90 -9.33 -18.89
N LEU A 303 19.46 -9.62 -20.08
CA LEU A 303 20.90 -9.66 -20.30
C LEU A 303 21.52 -8.27 -20.19
N VAL A 304 20.81 -7.24 -20.66
CA VAL A 304 21.26 -5.84 -20.52
C VAL A 304 21.33 -5.44 -19.05
N ASN A 305 20.32 -5.77 -18.25
CA ASN A 305 20.33 -5.48 -16.82
C ASN A 305 21.48 -6.20 -16.11
N HIS A 306 21.65 -7.52 -16.31
CA HIS A 306 22.76 -8.27 -15.74
C HIS A 306 24.12 -7.69 -16.10
N LEU A 307 24.29 -7.21 -17.35
CA LEU A 307 25.52 -6.54 -17.78
C LEU A 307 25.75 -5.24 -17.02
N ILE A 308 24.73 -4.39 -16.90
CA ILE A 308 24.80 -3.12 -16.18
C ILE A 308 25.14 -3.36 -14.71
N GLN A 309 24.46 -4.30 -14.06
CA GLN A 309 24.70 -4.60 -12.64
C GLN A 309 26.09 -5.20 -12.40
N ALA A 310 26.57 -6.07 -13.29
CA ALA A 310 27.92 -6.61 -13.21
C ALA A 310 29.00 -5.52 -13.39
N LEU A 311 28.80 -4.59 -14.32
CA LEU A 311 29.70 -3.43 -14.50
C LEU A 311 29.67 -2.46 -13.33
N LYS A 312 28.48 -2.20 -12.74
CA LYS A 312 28.35 -1.42 -11.50
C LYS A 312 29.09 -2.10 -10.36
N ALA A 313 28.85 -3.40 -10.14
CA ALA A 313 29.51 -4.17 -9.08
C ALA A 313 31.02 -4.13 -9.21
N GLU A 314 31.57 -4.24 -10.43
CA GLU A 314 33.02 -4.25 -10.69
C GLU A 314 33.66 -2.88 -10.51
N SER A 315 33.02 -1.81 -11.04
CA SER A 315 33.64 -0.49 -11.15
C SER A 315 33.28 0.47 -10.02
N LEU A 316 32.06 0.40 -9.46
CA LEU A 316 31.52 1.40 -8.55
C LEU A 316 31.41 0.92 -7.09
N TYR A 317 31.38 -0.40 -6.86
CA TYR A 317 31.23 -0.97 -5.51
C TYR A 317 32.51 -1.67 -5.06
N LYS A 318 33.10 -1.19 -3.96
CA LYS A 318 34.42 -1.62 -3.47
C LYS A 318 34.29 -2.38 -2.16
N ARG A 319 34.95 -3.53 -2.09
CA ARG A 319 35.07 -4.31 -0.85
C ARG A 319 35.70 -3.50 0.26
N ASP A 320 35.24 -3.68 1.48
CA ASP A 320 35.65 -3.00 2.72
C ASP A 320 35.37 -1.48 2.72
N VAL A 321 34.65 -0.98 1.71
CA VAL A 321 34.15 0.41 1.62
C VAL A 321 32.65 0.42 1.53
N ASP A 322 32.07 -0.16 0.48
CA ASP A 322 30.62 -0.23 0.24
C ASP A 322 30.00 -1.52 0.81
N TYR A 323 30.80 -2.58 0.95
CA TYR A 323 30.37 -3.87 1.51
C TYR A 323 31.54 -4.64 2.13
N ALA A 324 31.22 -5.60 3.02
CA ALA A 324 32.14 -6.57 3.56
C ALA A 324 31.70 -8.00 3.22
N VAL A 325 32.64 -8.93 3.13
CA VAL A 325 32.34 -10.36 3.03
C VAL A 325 32.61 -11.00 4.38
N ILE A 326 31.56 -11.46 5.05
CA ILE A 326 31.59 -12.04 6.40
C ILE A 326 30.76 -13.31 6.40
N ASP A 327 31.33 -14.42 6.84
CA ASP A 327 30.68 -15.74 6.90
C ASP A 327 30.18 -16.23 5.53
N ASP A 328 30.95 -15.97 4.45
CA ASP A 328 30.61 -16.23 3.04
C ASP A 328 29.37 -15.49 2.54
N GLU A 329 28.97 -14.39 3.19
CA GLU A 329 27.89 -13.51 2.78
C GLU A 329 28.39 -12.09 2.51
N VAL A 330 27.80 -11.43 1.49
CA VAL A 330 28.01 -10.01 1.24
C VAL A 330 27.11 -9.22 2.19
N LYS A 331 27.71 -8.34 3.01
CA LYS A 331 26.98 -7.46 3.94
C LYS A 331 27.27 -6.00 3.58
N ILE A 332 26.22 -5.20 3.43
CA ILE A 332 26.32 -3.79 3.07
C ILE A 332 26.95 -3.00 4.21
N ILE A 333 27.89 -2.12 3.90
CA ILE A 333 28.44 -1.12 4.83
C ILE A 333 27.72 0.21 4.55
N ASP A 334 27.12 0.78 5.57
CA ASP A 334 26.51 2.11 5.49
C ASP A 334 27.59 3.16 5.23
N GLU A 335 27.46 3.89 4.14
CA GLU A 335 28.45 4.88 3.68
C GLU A 335 28.70 6.00 4.70
N PHE A 336 27.73 6.29 5.58
CA PHE A 336 27.80 7.41 6.54
C PHE A 336 28.25 6.98 7.92
N THR A 337 27.77 5.83 8.38
CA THR A 337 28.08 5.36 9.73
C THR A 337 29.25 4.38 9.77
N GLY A 338 29.64 3.81 8.61
CA GLY A 338 30.61 2.73 8.50
C GLY A 338 30.15 1.43 9.17
N ARG A 339 28.86 1.31 9.50
CA ARG A 339 28.28 0.14 10.16
C ARG A 339 27.76 -0.88 9.15
N ILE A 340 27.86 -2.14 9.50
CA ILE A 340 27.27 -3.23 8.73
C ILE A 340 25.75 -3.18 8.90
N LEU A 341 25.03 -3.18 7.77
CA LEU A 341 23.59 -3.24 7.71
C LEU A 341 23.16 -4.71 7.58
N GLU A 342 22.81 -5.33 8.70
CA GLU A 342 22.34 -6.72 8.68
C GLU A 342 20.95 -6.85 8.03
N GLY A 343 20.77 -7.89 7.22
CA GLY A 343 19.50 -8.20 6.55
C GLY A 343 19.13 -7.28 5.39
N ARG A 344 19.94 -6.24 5.06
CA ARG A 344 19.70 -5.40 3.89
C ARG A 344 20.45 -5.91 2.66
N ARG A 345 19.82 -5.78 1.50
CA ARG A 345 20.39 -6.13 0.19
C ARG A 345 20.15 -4.98 -0.80
N TRP A 346 21.05 -4.82 -1.77
CA TRP A 346 20.79 -3.93 -2.90
C TRP A 346 19.76 -4.56 -3.83
N SER A 347 18.90 -3.75 -4.40
CA SER A 347 17.86 -4.13 -5.38
C SER A 347 18.45 -4.34 -6.79
N GLU A 348 17.59 -4.72 -7.73
CA GLU A 348 17.85 -4.79 -9.17
C GLU A 348 18.93 -5.81 -9.58
N GLY A 349 19.23 -6.82 -8.76
CA GLY A 349 20.28 -7.80 -9.04
C GLY A 349 21.70 -7.34 -8.72
N LEU A 350 21.88 -6.12 -8.19
CA LEU A 350 23.21 -5.60 -7.84
C LEU A 350 23.87 -6.40 -6.73
N HIS A 351 23.10 -6.82 -5.72
CA HIS A 351 23.64 -7.61 -4.62
C HIS A 351 24.18 -8.95 -5.12
N GLN A 352 23.42 -9.63 -5.96
CA GLN A 352 23.81 -10.88 -6.61
C GLN A 352 25.01 -10.69 -7.56
N ALA A 353 25.09 -9.55 -8.25
CA ALA A 353 26.27 -9.22 -9.07
C ALA A 353 27.52 -9.04 -8.22
N VAL A 354 27.41 -8.46 -7.01
CA VAL A 354 28.51 -8.35 -6.04
C VAL A 354 28.87 -9.73 -5.44
N GLU A 355 27.86 -10.56 -5.10
CA GLU A 355 28.08 -11.95 -4.66
C GLU A 355 28.82 -12.75 -5.71
N ALA A 356 28.43 -12.62 -7.00
CA ALA A 356 29.10 -13.27 -8.13
C ALA A 356 30.55 -12.76 -8.31
N LYS A 357 30.77 -11.45 -8.17
CA LYS A 357 32.10 -10.83 -8.23
C LYS A 357 33.02 -11.37 -7.14
N GLU A 358 32.56 -11.50 -5.91
CA GLU A 358 33.33 -12.02 -4.78
C GLU A 358 33.46 -13.55 -4.76
N GLY A 359 32.68 -14.24 -5.61
CA GLY A 359 32.68 -15.70 -5.71
C GLY A 359 32.05 -16.40 -4.52
N VAL A 360 31.22 -15.72 -3.74
CA VAL A 360 30.41 -16.30 -2.70
C VAL A 360 29.14 -16.95 -3.27
N ALA A 361 28.44 -17.74 -2.51
CA ALA A 361 27.18 -18.33 -2.94
C ALA A 361 26.15 -17.22 -3.23
N ILE A 362 25.64 -17.17 -4.46
CA ILE A 362 24.58 -16.24 -4.82
C ILE A 362 23.31 -16.70 -4.13
N GLN A 363 22.77 -15.85 -3.29
CA GLN A 363 21.45 -16.09 -2.73
C GLN A 363 20.41 -15.79 -3.81
N GLU A 364 19.48 -16.73 -4.00
CA GLU A 364 18.47 -16.66 -5.04
C GLU A 364 17.69 -15.33 -4.98
N GLU A 365 17.38 -14.78 -6.13
CA GLU A 365 16.56 -13.58 -6.26
C GLU A 365 15.11 -13.93 -5.95
N ASN A 366 14.44 -13.08 -5.17
CA ASN A 366 13.04 -13.28 -4.90
C ASN A 366 12.21 -12.81 -6.10
N GLN A 367 11.45 -13.71 -6.68
CA GLN A 367 10.53 -13.41 -7.77
C GLN A 367 9.16 -13.00 -7.23
N THR A 368 8.57 -11.94 -7.75
CA THR A 368 7.19 -11.55 -7.43
C THR A 368 6.22 -12.61 -7.90
N VAL A 369 5.47 -13.20 -6.97
CA VAL A 369 4.43 -14.21 -7.26
C VAL A 369 3.07 -13.55 -7.40
N ALA A 370 2.75 -12.61 -6.52
CA ALA A 370 1.53 -11.83 -6.56
C ALA A 370 1.74 -10.45 -5.93
N THR A 371 1.07 -9.44 -6.44
CA THR A 371 1.17 -8.08 -5.93
C THR A 371 -0.15 -7.32 -6.10
N ILE A 372 -0.43 -6.40 -5.17
CA ILE A 372 -1.53 -5.42 -5.29
C ILE A 372 -1.22 -4.19 -4.45
N THR A 373 -1.55 -3.00 -4.93
CA THR A 373 -1.48 -1.79 -4.10
C THR A 373 -2.67 -1.73 -3.13
N TYR A 374 -2.48 -1.06 -1.97
CA TYR A 374 -3.59 -0.80 -1.05
C TYR A 374 -4.72 -0.04 -1.74
N GLN A 375 -4.38 0.91 -2.63
CA GLN A 375 -5.35 1.67 -3.38
C GLN A 375 -6.27 0.76 -4.21
N ASN A 376 -5.70 -0.14 -4.98
CA ASN A 376 -6.47 -1.05 -5.83
C ASN A 376 -7.19 -2.13 -5.02
N TYR A 377 -6.58 -2.60 -3.92
CA TYR A 377 -7.25 -3.54 -3.02
C TYR A 377 -8.52 -2.93 -2.41
N PHE A 378 -8.45 -1.75 -1.79
CA PHE A 378 -9.60 -1.12 -1.14
C PHE A 378 -10.67 -0.62 -2.13
N ARG A 379 -10.33 -0.34 -3.38
CA ARG A 379 -11.29 -0.04 -4.46
C ARG A 379 -12.16 -1.24 -4.86
N ARG A 380 -11.77 -2.45 -4.48
CA ARG A 380 -12.58 -3.66 -4.74
C ARG A 380 -13.84 -3.72 -3.89
N TYR A 381 -13.88 -3.03 -2.76
CA TYR A 381 -15.08 -3.03 -1.93
C TYR A 381 -16.22 -2.28 -2.62
N GLY A 382 -17.41 -2.91 -2.61
CA GLY A 382 -18.63 -2.28 -3.12
C GLY A 382 -18.99 -1.00 -2.36
N LYS A 383 -18.62 -0.92 -1.07
CA LYS A 383 -18.70 0.27 -0.25
C LYS A 383 -17.46 0.36 0.66
N LEU A 384 -16.81 1.50 0.65
CA LEU A 384 -15.68 1.83 1.51
C LEU A 384 -16.04 2.98 2.42
N ALA A 385 -15.66 2.91 3.68
CA ALA A 385 -15.77 4.00 4.65
C ALA A 385 -14.52 4.02 5.54
N GLY A 386 -14.30 5.11 6.25
CA GLY A 386 -13.18 5.20 7.15
C GLY A 386 -13.41 6.13 8.32
N MET A 387 -12.58 6.02 9.34
CA MET A 387 -12.59 6.92 10.48
C MET A 387 -11.18 7.26 10.92
N THR A 388 -10.98 8.50 11.34
CA THR A 388 -9.71 8.99 11.90
C THR A 388 -9.94 10.34 12.57
N GLY A 389 -8.97 10.83 13.34
CA GLY A 389 -9.00 12.18 13.93
C GLY A 389 -8.49 13.30 13.02
N THR A 390 -7.98 13.02 11.84
CA THR A 390 -7.11 13.93 11.06
C THR A 390 -7.23 13.80 9.53
N ALA A 391 -8.39 13.45 8.97
CA ALA A 391 -8.57 13.24 7.53
C ALA A 391 -8.62 14.53 6.69
N LEU A 392 -9.06 15.64 7.28
CA LEU A 392 -9.38 16.86 6.53
C LEU A 392 -8.17 17.45 5.77
N THR A 393 -6.96 17.25 6.28
CA THR A 393 -5.73 17.70 5.61
C THR A 393 -5.50 17.01 4.28
N GLU A 394 -5.96 15.76 4.13
CA GLU A 394 -5.81 14.90 2.97
C GLU A 394 -7.13 14.67 2.21
N ALA A 395 -8.18 15.48 2.48
CA ALA A 395 -9.51 15.31 1.89
C ALA A 395 -9.51 15.29 0.37
N THR A 396 -8.61 16.05 -0.27
CA THR A 396 -8.45 16.09 -1.73
C THR A 396 -7.91 14.76 -2.27
N GLU A 397 -6.99 14.12 -1.56
CA GLU A 397 -6.42 12.83 -1.95
C GLU A 397 -7.45 11.71 -1.76
N PHE A 398 -8.13 11.67 -0.63
CA PHE A 398 -9.22 10.72 -0.38
C PHE A 398 -10.31 10.78 -1.47
N MET A 399 -10.68 11.99 -1.87
CA MET A 399 -11.67 12.18 -2.94
C MET A 399 -11.16 11.74 -4.31
N LYS A 400 -9.90 12.05 -4.65
CA LYS A 400 -9.36 11.76 -5.99
C LYS A 400 -9.01 10.28 -6.20
N ILE A 401 -8.52 9.60 -5.16
CA ILE A 401 -8.04 8.21 -5.25
C ILE A 401 -9.13 7.21 -4.92
N TYR A 402 -9.91 7.47 -3.85
CA TYR A 402 -10.86 6.50 -3.29
C TYR A 402 -12.33 6.91 -3.43
N ASP A 403 -12.62 8.10 -3.98
CA ASP A 403 -13.97 8.70 -4.03
C ASP A 403 -14.61 8.85 -2.64
N LEU A 404 -13.78 9.07 -1.60
CA LEU A 404 -14.21 9.20 -0.22
C LEU A 404 -14.32 10.67 0.19
N GLN A 405 -15.52 11.07 0.63
CA GLN A 405 -15.76 12.39 1.23
C GLN A 405 -15.39 12.36 2.71
N VAL A 406 -14.81 13.45 3.21
CA VAL A 406 -14.54 13.63 4.65
C VAL A 406 -15.67 14.40 5.28
N VAL A 407 -16.26 13.84 6.35
CA VAL A 407 -17.32 14.48 7.17
C VAL A 407 -16.73 14.80 8.54
N GLU A 408 -16.61 16.07 8.85
CA GLU A 408 -16.15 16.53 10.18
C GLU A 408 -17.27 16.34 11.21
N VAL A 409 -17.08 15.40 12.13
CA VAL A 409 -18.04 15.13 13.23
C VAL A 409 -17.67 16.03 14.42
N PRO A 410 -18.61 16.81 14.97
CA PRO A 410 -18.33 17.66 16.11
C PRO A 410 -17.99 16.81 17.34
N THR A 411 -17.18 17.33 18.24
CA THR A 411 -16.89 16.70 19.54
C THR A 411 -18.12 16.74 20.45
N ASN A 412 -18.29 15.71 21.30
CA ASN A 412 -19.40 15.66 22.25
C ASN A 412 -19.32 16.81 23.27
N VAL A 413 -18.13 17.10 23.78
CA VAL A 413 -17.84 18.25 24.64
C VAL A 413 -16.86 19.17 23.91
N PRO A 414 -17.03 20.51 23.99
CA PRO A 414 -16.09 21.44 23.35
C PRO A 414 -14.67 21.26 23.85
N MET A 415 -13.72 21.22 22.90
CA MET A 415 -12.29 21.12 23.18
C MET A 415 -11.77 22.43 23.80
N VAL A 416 -11.10 22.31 24.95
CA VAL A 416 -10.55 23.47 25.71
C VAL A 416 -9.02 23.49 25.74
N ARG A 417 -8.33 22.59 25.01
CA ARG A 417 -6.88 22.54 24.92
C ARG A 417 -6.30 23.86 24.38
N ASP A 418 -5.23 24.36 25.01
CA ASP A 418 -4.46 25.51 24.56
C ASP A 418 -3.31 25.09 23.65
N ASP A 419 -3.44 25.36 22.33
CA ASP A 419 -2.40 25.12 21.34
C ASP A 419 -1.49 26.36 21.23
N GLN A 420 -0.37 26.35 21.95
CA GLN A 420 0.56 27.46 22.05
C GLN A 420 1.40 27.66 20.77
N ASN A 421 1.94 28.87 20.57
CA ASN A 421 2.81 29.14 19.43
C ASN A 421 4.12 28.34 19.48
N ASP A 422 4.64 27.99 18.29
CA ASP A 422 5.92 27.30 18.17
C ASP A 422 7.05 28.21 18.71
N GLN A 423 8.02 27.59 19.39
CA GLN A 423 9.27 28.22 19.78
C GLN A 423 10.36 27.82 18.78
N ILE A 424 10.96 28.80 18.11
CA ILE A 424 11.90 28.56 17.01
C ILE A 424 13.29 29.06 17.44
N TYR A 425 14.25 28.15 17.46
CA TYR A 425 15.65 28.36 17.81
C TYR A 425 16.52 28.38 16.54
N LYS A 426 17.65 29.05 16.58
CA LYS A 426 18.61 29.04 15.50
C LYS A 426 19.36 27.70 15.42
N THR A 427 19.72 27.13 16.59
CA THR A 427 20.53 25.91 16.71
C THR A 427 19.76 24.77 17.36
N LYS A 428 20.13 23.52 17.05
CA LYS A 428 19.61 22.32 17.73
C LYS A 428 19.98 22.33 19.21
N ASP A 429 21.20 22.77 19.58
CA ASP A 429 21.63 22.83 20.97
C ASP A 429 20.77 23.78 21.82
N GLY A 430 20.44 24.96 21.28
CA GLY A 430 19.51 25.89 21.93
C GLY A 430 18.14 25.28 22.16
N LYS A 431 17.61 24.61 21.12
CA LYS A 431 16.37 23.88 21.20
C LYS A 431 16.36 22.81 22.29
N TRP A 432 17.40 21.93 22.32
CA TRP A 432 17.45 20.82 23.28
C TRP A 432 17.55 21.28 24.73
N ARG A 433 18.31 22.35 24.98
CA ARG A 433 18.36 22.96 26.32
C ARG A 433 17.01 23.46 26.78
N ALA A 434 16.27 24.13 25.89
CA ALA A 434 14.96 24.65 26.19
C ALA A 434 13.92 23.53 26.40
N VAL A 435 13.94 22.50 25.55
CA VAL A 435 13.08 21.31 25.69
C VAL A 435 13.30 20.64 27.04
N ALA A 436 14.54 20.40 27.44
CA ALA A 436 14.84 19.75 28.70
C ALA A 436 14.52 20.64 29.93
N SER A 437 14.58 21.99 29.79
CA SER A 437 14.14 22.90 30.84
C SER A 437 12.60 22.91 30.99
N GLU A 438 11.88 23.00 29.89
CA GLU A 438 10.40 22.96 29.95
C GLU A 438 9.89 21.66 30.56
N ILE A 439 10.46 20.51 30.19
CA ILE A 439 10.12 19.22 30.78
C ILE A 439 10.38 19.21 32.30
N ALA A 440 11.51 19.78 32.75
CA ALA A 440 11.80 19.88 34.16
C ALA A 440 10.79 20.75 34.93
N ASP A 441 10.44 21.91 34.38
CA ASP A 441 9.50 22.84 34.99
C ASP A 441 8.09 22.21 35.09
N ARG A 442 7.60 21.54 34.05
CA ARG A 442 6.32 20.84 34.06
C ARG A 442 6.31 19.64 35.02
N ASN A 443 7.36 18.84 35.03
CA ASN A 443 7.49 17.74 35.97
C ASN A 443 7.44 18.22 37.43
N HIS A 444 8.10 19.35 37.75
CA HIS A 444 8.04 19.96 39.09
C HIS A 444 6.68 20.47 39.50
N THR A 445 5.88 20.96 38.54
CA THR A 445 4.51 21.39 38.79
C THR A 445 3.52 20.22 38.91
N GLY A 446 3.95 18.99 38.64
CA GLY A 446 3.10 17.80 38.62
C GLY A 446 2.32 17.62 37.32
N GLN A 447 2.53 18.45 36.30
CA GLN A 447 1.88 18.31 35.00
C GLN A 447 2.53 17.18 34.20
N PRO A 448 1.77 16.16 33.72
CA PRO A 448 2.32 15.13 32.87
C PRO A 448 2.71 15.66 31.49
N VAL A 449 3.81 15.15 30.94
CA VAL A 449 4.38 15.57 29.66
C VAL A 449 4.50 14.37 28.72
N LEU A 450 3.90 14.47 27.53
CA LEU A 450 4.13 13.57 26.42
C LEU A 450 5.00 14.27 25.38
N VAL A 451 6.21 13.75 25.15
CA VAL A 451 7.15 14.29 24.19
C VAL A 451 7.09 13.49 22.90
N GLY A 452 6.73 14.15 21.80
CA GLY A 452 6.78 13.57 20.45
C GLY A 452 8.14 13.79 19.79
N THR A 453 8.77 12.69 19.34
CA THR A 453 10.03 12.70 18.60
C THR A 453 9.85 12.07 17.22
N ILE A 454 10.66 12.50 16.23
CA ILE A 454 10.56 12.03 14.85
C ILE A 454 11.35 10.75 14.56
N SER A 455 12.27 10.37 15.44
CA SER A 455 13.08 9.16 15.26
C SER A 455 13.51 8.55 16.60
N VAL A 456 14.02 7.31 16.53
CA VAL A 456 14.58 6.58 17.67
C VAL A 456 15.81 7.30 18.21
N GLU A 457 16.71 7.79 17.34
CA GLU A 457 17.93 8.50 17.72
C GLU A 457 17.60 9.77 18.53
N VAL A 458 16.60 10.53 18.06
CA VAL A 458 16.14 11.75 18.75
C VAL A 458 15.54 11.40 20.11
N SER A 459 14.82 10.30 20.22
CA SER A 459 14.25 9.84 21.50
C SER A 459 15.35 9.45 22.50
N GLU A 460 16.42 8.81 22.04
CA GLU A 460 17.55 8.41 22.88
C GLU A 460 18.42 9.60 23.30
N LEU A 461 18.66 10.54 22.38
CA LEU A 461 19.36 11.80 22.68
C LEU A 461 18.63 12.54 23.81
N LEU A 462 17.33 12.73 23.69
CA LEU A 462 16.55 13.40 24.72
C LEU A 462 16.54 12.62 26.03
N SER A 463 16.41 11.29 26.00
CA SER A 463 16.50 10.43 27.17
C SER A 463 17.83 10.59 27.88
N GLY A 464 18.95 10.71 27.15
CA GLY A 464 20.29 11.03 27.71
C GLY A 464 20.28 12.34 28.47
N LEU A 465 19.77 13.42 27.86
CA LEU A 465 19.70 14.76 28.49
C LEU A 465 18.82 14.80 29.75
N LEU A 466 17.72 14.04 29.77
CA LEU A 466 16.85 13.97 30.96
C LEU A 466 17.49 13.15 32.08
N ARG A 467 18.26 12.09 31.77
CA ARG A 467 19.02 11.31 32.74
C ARG A 467 20.11 12.18 33.42
N GLU A 468 20.81 13.01 32.64
CA GLU A 468 21.79 13.95 33.19
C GLU A 468 21.17 14.95 34.17
N ARG A 469 19.91 15.26 34.02
CA ARG A 469 19.12 16.15 34.91
C ARG A 469 18.34 15.40 35.98
N GLU A 470 18.51 14.08 36.10
CA GLU A 470 17.85 13.23 37.10
C GLU A 470 16.31 13.27 37.00
N ILE A 471 15.75 13.51 35.78
CA ILE A 471 14.30 13.52 35.55
C ILE A 471 13.83 12.10 35.21
N PRO A 472 12.96 11.48 36.05
CA PRO A 472 12.39 10.18 35.74
C PRO A 472 11.54 10.26 34.47
N HIS A 473 11.74 9.33 33.54
CA HIS A 473 10.98 9.30 32.29
C HIS A 473 10.89 7.88 31.71
N ALA A 474 9.85 7.64 30.93
CA ALA A 474 9.69 6.45 30.12
C ALA A 474 9.96 6.74 28.64
N VAL A 475 10.49 5.76 27.88
CA VAL A 475 10.74 5.86 26.46
C VAL A 475 9.95 4.81 25.72
N LEU A 476 9.20 5.24 24.71
CA LEU A 476 8.47 4.41 23.76
C LEU A 476 9.01 4.67 22.35
N ASN A 477 9.72 3.72 21.81
CA ASN A 477 10.23 3.77 20.44
C ASN A 477 10.07 2.38 19.79
N ALA A 478 10.32 2.29 18.48
CA ALA A 478 10.14 1.08 17.68
C ALA A 478 11.11 -0.07 18.01
N LYS A 479 11.89 0.01 19.11
CA LYS A 479 12.74 -1.11 19.53
C LYS A 479 11.87 -2.27 20.05
N PRO A 480 12.19 -3.55 19.71
CA PRO A 480 11.42 -4.71 20.15
C PRO A 480 11.19 -4.80 21.66
N GLU A 481 12.16 -4.33 22.44
CA GLU A 481 12.11 -4.31 23.90
C GLU A 481 10.99 -3.42 24.49
N HIS A 482 10.53 -2.45 23.70
CA HIS A 482 9.50 -1.49 24.10
C HIS A 482 8.12 -1.84 23.57
N ALA A 483 8.02 -2.58 22.47
CA ALA A 483 6.74 -2.92 21.82
C ALA A 483 5.80 -3.71 22.74
N GLU A 484 6.31 -4.67 23.50
CA GLU A 484 5.50 -5.48 24.44
C GLU A 484 4.98 -4.66 25.63
N ARG A 485 5.63 -3.56 25.98
CA ARG A 485 5.29 -2.71 27.13
C ARG A 485 4.58 -1.42 26.77
N GLU A 486 4.30 -1.21 25.49
CA GLU A 486 3.75 0.04 24.97
C GLU A 486 2.43 0.43 25.65
N GLY A 487 1.49 -0.51 25.71
CA GLY A 487 0.20 -0.28 26.35
C GLY A 487 0.31 0.09 27.83
N ALA A 488 1.24 -0.55 28.55
CA ALA A 488 1.50 -0.29 29.97
C ALA A 488 2.06 1.13 30.18
N VAL A 489 3.06 1.51 29.44
CA VAL A 489 3.70 2.83 29.58
C VAL A 489 2.75 3.97 29.23
N ILE A 490 1.90 3.78 28.21
CA ILE A 490 0.88 4.77 27.83
C ILE A 490 -0.20 4.90 28.87
N ALA A 491 -0.61 3.79 29.49
CA ALA A 491 -1.58 3.81 30.58
C ALA A 491 -1.10 4.64 31.78
N GLU A 492 0.20 4.72 31.99
CA GLU A 492 0.84 5.51 33.06
C GLU A 492 1.18 6.97 32.65
N ALA A 493 1.20 7.28 31.35
CA ALA A 493 1.62 8.59 30.82
C ALA A 493 0.74 9.77 31.31
N GLY A 494 -0.47 9.50 31.80
CA GLY A 494 -1.37 10.50 32.38
C GLY A 494 -1.20 10.73 33.88
N GLN A 495 -0.28 10.05 34.57
CA GLN A 495 -0.07 10.22 36.03
C GLN A 495 0.59 11.57 36.34
N PRO A 496 0.36 12.12 37.58
CA PRO A 496 0.99 13.39 37.97
C PRO A 496 2.49 13.39 37.82
N GLY A 497 3.02 14.35 37.06
CA GLY A 497 4.45 14.53 36.81
C GLY A 497 5.09 13.46 35.93
N ALA A 498 4.33 12.57 35.28
CA ALA A 498 4.87 11.59 34.36
C ALA A 498 5.51 12.27 33.14
N VAL A 499 6.68 11.76 32.73
CA VAL A 499 7.34 12.19 31.49
C VAL A 499 7.50 10.98 30.57
N THR A 500 6.87 11.05 29.39
CA THR A 500 6.91 9.97 28.40
C THR A 500 7.45 10.50 27.09
N ILE A 501 8.53 9.91 26.59
CA ILE A 501 9.08 10.20 25.27
C ILE A 501 8.54 9.14 24.30
N ALA A 502 7.88 9.55 23.22
CA ALA A 502 7.31 8.64 22.25
C ALA A 502 7.72 9.03 20.84
N THR A 503 8.03 8.04 19.97
CA THR A 503 8.10 8.24 18.53
C THR A 503 6.67 8.29 17.95
N ASN A 504 6.54 8.75 16.69
CA ASN A 504 5.27 9.07 16.05
C ASN A 504 4.19 8.00 16.15
N MET A 505 4.59 6.73 16.08
CA MET A 505 3.69 5.57 16.02
C MET A 505 3.37 5.02 17.40
N ALA A 506 4.21 5.28 18.40
CA ALA A 506 4.05 4.70 19.72
C ALA A 506 2.73 5.17 20.40
N GLY A 507 1.95 4.22 20.86
CA GLY A 507 0.68 4.46 21.54
C GLY A 507 -0.51 4.81 20.65
N ARG A 508 -0.44 4.60 19.34
CA ARG A 508 -1.58 4.80 18.44
C ARG A 508 -2.70 3.82 18.78
N GLY A 509 -3.94 4.31 18.81
CA GLY A 509 -5.10 3.48 19.19
C GLY A 509 -5.27 3.26 20.70
N VAL A 510 -4.38 3.77 21.55
CA VAL A 510 -4.50 3.70 23.02
C VAL A 510 -4.81 5.08 23.60
N ASP A 511 -5.74 5.13 24.55
CA ASP A 511 -6.16 6.36 25.21
C ASP A 511 -5.29 6.65 26.44
N ILE A 512 -4.91 7.93 26.61
CA ILE A 512 -4.20 8.41 27.81
C ILE A 512 -5.23 9.01 28.75
N LYS A 513 -5.53 8.28 29.83
CA LYS A 513 -6.45 8.76 30.90
C LYS A 513 -5.67 9.64 31.88
N LEU A 514 -6.17 10.84 32.15
CA LEU A 514 -5.57 11.71 33.16
C LEU A 514 -5.67 11.06 34.54
N GLY A 515 -4.59 11.06 35.31
CA GLY A 515 -4.45 10.34 36.58
C GLY A 515 -4.02 8.89 36.45
N GLY A 516 -4.03 8.32 35.25
CA GLY A 516 -3.67 6.92 34.93
C GLY A 516 -4.88 6.04 34.61
N ASN A 517 -4.63 4.81 34.18
CA ASN A 517 -5.67 3.82 33.90
C ASN A 517 -5.91 2.92 35.15
N PRO A 518 -7.08 2.97 35.81
CA PRO A 518 -7.33 2.21 37.02
C PRO A 518 -7.28 0.70 36.81
N GLU A 519 -7.76 0.20 35.67
CA GLU A 519 -7.71 -1.22 35.33
C GLU A 519 -6.25 -1.71 35.21
N HIS A 520 -5.43 -0.97 34.48
CA HIS A 520 -4.02 -1.32 34.29
C HIS A 520 -3.23 -1.26 35.61
N LEU A 521 -3.45 -0.22 36.42
CA LEU A 521 -2.79 -0.07 37.69
C LEU A 521 -3.21 -1.16 38.69
N THR A 522 -4.48 -1.61 38.67
CA THR A 522 -4.96 -2.74 39.45
C THR A 522 -4.26 -4.04 39.00
N HIS A 523 -4.15 -4.27 37.71
CA HIS A 523 -3.38 -5.40 37.16
C HIS A 523 -1.95 -5.42 37.69
N LEU A 524 -1.26 -4.26 37.63
CA LEU A 524 0.13 -4.15 38.14
C LEU A 524 0.22 -4.38 39.65
N GLU A 525 -0.76 -3.95 40.46
CA GLU A 525 -0.77 -4.24 41.88
C GLU A 525 -0.97 -5.74 42.14
N LEU A 526 -1.89 -6.40 41.45
CA LEU A 526 -2.12 -7.83 41.57
C LEU A 526 -0.91 -8.65 41.11
N GLN A 527 -0.24 -8.25 40.03
CA GLN A 527 0.99 -8.87 39.56
C GLN A 527 2.13 -8.77 40.59
N LYS A 528 2.25 -7.60 41.30
CA LYS A 528 3.20 -7.45 42.41
C LYS A 528 2.89 -8.38 43.58
N LEU A 529 1.63 -8.78 43.76
CA LEU A 529 1.20 -9.77 44.76
C LEU A 529 1.39 -11.21 44.26
N GLY A 530 1.85 -11.42 43.06
CA GLY A 530 2.11 -12.71 42.46
C GLY A 530 0.86 -13.34 41.81
N LEU A 531 -0.21 -12.56 41.62
CA LEU A 531 -1.45 -13.04 41.02
C LEU A 531 -1.47 -12.73 39.50
N SER A 532 -1.93 -13.69 38.73
CA SER A 532 -2.10 -13.63 37.27
C SER A 532 -3.59 -13.83 36.94
N PRO A 533 -4.11 -13.21 35.85
CA PRO A 533 -5.46 -13.46 35.34
C PRO A 533 -5.79 -14.94 35.13
N ASP A 534 -4.76 -15.77 34.88
CA ASP A 534 -4.91 -17.22 34.68
C ASP A 534 -5.30 -17.97 35.98
N GLU A 535 -5.19 -17.34 37.17
CA GLU A 535 -5.50 -17.94 38.46
C GLU A 535 -7.01 -17.86 38.83
N GLY A 536 -7.86 -17.35 37.95
CA GLY A 536 -9.31 -17.44 38.03
C GLY A 536 -9.93 -16.80 39.30
N GLU A 537 -10.67 -17.58 40.09
CA GLU A 537 -11.47 -17.08 41.23
C GLU A 537 -10.68 -16.27 42.30
N GLU A 538 -9.41 -16.54 42.53
CA GLU A 538 -8.57 -15.81 43.45
C GLU A 538 -8.18 -14.43 42.92
N TYR A 539 -7.86 -14.37 41.63
CA TYR A 539 -7.61 -13.13 40.94
C TYR A 539 -8.85 -12.21 40.95
N ASP A 540 -10.01 -12.75 40.57
CA ASP A 540 -11.30 -11.99 40.53
C ASP A 540 -11.68 -11.44 41.90
N ARG A 541 -11.55 -12.24 42.96
CA ARG A 541 -11.80 -11.79 44.30
C ARG A 541 -10.87 -10.66 44.76
N MET A 542 -9.57 -10.78 44.41
CA MET A 542 -8.61 -9.74 44.75
C MET A 542 -8.79 -8.50 43.90
N TRP A 543 -9.23 -8.66 42.66
CA TRP A 543 -9.61 -7.56 41.78
C TRP A 543 -10.72 -6.71 42.41
N ASP A 544 -11.79 -7.32 42.84
CA ASP A 544 -12.92 -6.65 43.48
C ASP A 544 -12.55 -5.89 44.79
N GLU A 545 -11.48 -6.35 45.46
CA GLU A 545 -10.95 -5.67 46.65
C GLU A 545 -10.01 -4.51 46.31
N VAL A 546 -9.15 -4.67 45.32
CA VAL A 546 -8.09 -3.73 44.98
C VAL A 546 -8.59 -2.60 44.05
N TYR A 547 -9.43 -2.92 43.07
CA TYR A 547 -9.89 -1.99 42.04
C TYR A 547 -10.55 -0.72 42.61
N PRO A 548 -11.50 -0.77 43.57
CA PRO A 548 -12.13 0.44 44.09
C PRO A 548 -11.13 1.39 44.78
N ARG A 549 -10.10 0.83 45.42
CA ARG A 549 -9.05 1.61 46.07
C ARG A 549 -8.15 2.30 45.02
N VAL A 550 -7.80 1.58 43.96
CA VAL A 550 -6.99 2.12 42.87
C VAL A 550 -7.79 3.18 42.10
N GLU A 551 -9.07 2.95 41.87
CA GLU A 551 -9.98 3.90 41.22
C GLU A 551 -10.07 5.22 42.00
N GLU A 552 -10.19 5.16 43.35
CA GLU A 552 -10.15 6.36 44.18
C GLU A 552 -8.81 7.10 44.14
N GLN A 553 -7.69 6.36 44.06
CA GLN A 553 -6.34 6.95 43.92
C GLN A 553 -6.20 7.66 42.56
N VAL A 554 -6.65 7.01 41.49
CA VAL A 554 -6.66 7.58 40.14
C VAL A 554 -7.56 8.81 40.06
N GLY A 555 -8.73 8.79 40.73
CA GLY A 555 -9.62 9.96 40.83
C GLY A 555 -8.91 11.18 41.45
N ARG A 556 -8.22 10.99 42.56
CA ARG A 556 -7.42 12.07 43.20
C ARG A 556 -6.26 12.54 42.31
N ALA A 557 -5.58 11.60 41.64
CA ALA A 557 -4.50 11.91 40.69
C ALA A 557 -5.04 12.69 39.48
N ASN A 558 -6.22 12.33 38.99
CA ASN A 558 -6.90 13.05 37.94
C ASN A 558 -7.18 14.51 38.30
N GLU A 559 -7.73 14.76 39.48
CA GLU A 559 -7.99 16.13 39.99
C GLU A 559 -6.69 16.95 40.02
N GLN A 560 -5.58 16.36 40.51
CA GLN A 560 -4.27 17.02 40.55
C GLN A 560 -3.75 17.38 39.16
N VAL A 561 -3.88 16.47 38.18
CA VAL A 561 -3.47 16.70 36.81
C VAL A 561 -4.33 17.77 36.14
N ILE A 562 -5.63 17.78 36.39
CA ILE A 562 -6.55 18.82 35.87
C ILE A 562 -6.17 20.19 36.46
N GLU A 563 -5.87 20.29 37.77
CA GLU A 563 -5.40 21.53 38.39
C GLU A 563 -4.05 22.00 37.85
N ALA A 564 -3.16 21.06 37.47
CA ALA A 564 -1.87 21.37 36.87
C ALA A 564 -1.97 21.79 35.37
N GLY A 565 -3.17 21.75 34.75
CA GLY A 565 -3.40 22.15 33.35
C GLY A 565 -3.60 21.00 32.40
N GLY A 566 -3.74 19.75 32.85
CA GLY A 566 -3.94 18.57 32.06
C GLY A 566 -2.63 18.04 31.41
N LEU A 567 -2.75 17.20 30.39
CA LEU A 567 -1.57 16.64 29.69
C LEU A 567 -0.93 17.69 28.77
N PHE A 568 0.39 17.92 28.95
CA PHE A 568 1.18 18.77 28.08
C PHE A 568 1.81 17.96 26.94
N ILE A 569 1.57 18.37 25.70
CA ILE A 569 2.17 17.80 24.50
C ILE A 569 3.36 18.67 24.07
N LEU A 570 4.53 18.08 24.02
CA LEU A 570 5.76 18.72 23.55
C LEU A 570 6.22 18.06 22.25
N GLY A 571 6.13 18.77 21.12
CA GLY A 571 6.72 18.32 19.86
C GLY A 571 8.16 18.82 19.74
N THR A 572 9.13 17.94 19.47
CA THR A 572 10.53 18.31 19.32
C THR A 572 10.90 18.79 17.93
N GLU A 573 10.09 18.45 16.94
CA GLU A 573 10.20 18.86 15.53
C GLU A 573 8.82 18.82 14.88
N ARG A 574 8.68 19.45 13.70
CA ARG A 574 7.51 19.26 12.85
C ARG A 574 7.70 18.00 11.99
N HIS A 575 6.64 17.22 11.87
CA HIS A 575 6.64 16.04 11.05
C HIS A 575 6.50 16.40 9.55
N GLU A 576 6.69 15.42 8.68
CA GLU A 576 6.50 15.55 7.22
C GLU A 576 5.09 16.01 6.84
N SER A 577 4.09 15.59 7.62
CA SER A 577 2.69 15.93 7.41
C SER A 577 2.11 16.66 8.63
N ARG A 578 1.33 17.70 8.40
CA ARG A 578 0.56 18.42 9.43
C ARG A 578 -0.41 17.50 10.16
N ARG A 579 -0.84 16.46 9.51
CA ARG A 579 -1.71 15.44 10.07
C ARG A 579 -1.09 14.75 11.28
N ILE A 580 0.19 14.34 11.18
CA ILE A 580 0.92 13.70 12.28
C ILE A 580 1.07 14.66 13.47
N ASP A 581 1.36 15.94 13.22
CA ASP A 581 1.37 16.97 14.27
C ASP A 581 0.01 17.07 15.00
N ASN A 582 -1.09 17.03 14.23
CA ASN A 582 -2.44 17.07 14.78
C ASN A 582 -2.80 15.80 15.56
N GLN A 583 -2.31 14.62 15.13
CA GLN A 583 -2.47 13.38 15.90
C GLN A 583 -1.73 13.44 17.23
N LEU A 584 -0.50 13.99 17.24
CA LEU A 584 0.25 14.20 18.47
C LEU A 584 -0.48 15.15 19.41
N ARG A 585 -0.93 16.32 18.93
CA ARG A 585 -1.75 17.25 19.72
C ARG A 585 -3.02 16.60 20.24
N GLY A 586 -3.66 15.76 19.43
CA GLY A 586 -4.91 15.06 19.77
C GLY A 586 -4.79 14.04 20.90
N ARG A 587 -3.59 13.80 21.41
CA ARG A 587 -3.39 12.98 22.62
C ARG A 587 -3.85 13.70 23.89
N SER A 588 -3.96 15.03 23.86
CA SER A 588 -4.38 15.89 24.98
C SER A 588 -5.68 16.65 24.65
N GLY A 589 -6.39 17.09 25.67
CA GLY A 589 -7.63 17.86 25.55
C GLY A 589 -8.81 17.02 25.05
N ARG A 590 -8.97 15.78 25.52
CA ARG A 590 -10.04 14.85 25.15
C ARG A 590 -11.26 15.04 26.03
N GLN A 591 -12.45 14.89 25.47
CA GLN A 591 -13.75 14.95 26.20
C GLN A 591 -13.89 16.16 27.10
N GLY A 592 -13.32 17.33 26.72
CA GLY A 592 -13.37 18.56 27.49
C GLY A 592 -12.33 18.69 28.60
N ASP A 593 -11.41 17.73 28.73
CA ASP A 593 -10.28 17.85 29.66
C ASP A 593 -9.37 19.03 29.27
N PRO A 594 -8.75 19.72 30.25
CA PRO A 594 -7.72 20.71 29.95
C PRO A 594 -6.47 20.04 29.35
N GLY A 595 -5.68 20.81 28.64
CA GLY A 595 -4.44 20.35 28.06
C GLY A 595 -3.72 21.46 27.33
N GLU A 596 -2.49 21.25 27.03
CA GLU A 596 -1.63 22.21 26.35
C GLU A 596 -0.79 21.54 25.27
N SER A 597 -0.44 22.24 24.21
CA SER A 597 0.53 21.74 23.24
C SER A 597 1.50 22.84 22.78
N ARG A 598 2.76 22.48 22.57
CA ARG A 598 3.79 23.37 22.00
C ARG A 598 4.83 22.59 21.20
N PHE A 599 5.30 23.18 20.10
CA PHE A 599 6.41 22.66 19.31
C PHE A 599 7.67 23.49 19.52
N TYR A 600 8.81 22.79 19.66
CA TYR A 600 10.16 23.35 19.78
C TYR A 600 10.95 23.01 18.51
N LEU A 601 11.30 24.03 17.74
CA LEU A 601 11.84 23.88 16.40
C LEU A 601 13.21 24.53 16.30
N SER A 602 14.06 24.05 15.39
CA SER A 602 15.34 24.66 15.04
C SER A 602 15.41 24.94 13.54
N ALA A 603 16.18 25.99 13.18
CA ALA A 603 16.51 26.22 11.78
C ALA A 603 17.36 25.09 11.16
N GLU A 604 17.97 24.28 12.00
CA GLU A 604 18.79 23.12 11.62
C GLU A 604 17.98 21.82 11.53
N ASP A 605 16.68 21.83 11.88
CA ASP A 605 15.80 20.67 11.69
C ASP A 605 15.63 20.40 10.20
N ASP A 606 15.61 19.12 9.81
CA ASP A 606 15.70 18.72 8.39
C ASP A 606 14.58 19.29 7.53
N LEU A 607 13.34 19.27 8.02
CA LEU A 607 12.21 19.86 7.30
C LEU A 607 12.43 21.35 7.01
N VAL A 608 12.92 22.08 8.04
CA VAL A 608 13.19 23.52 7.92
C VAL A 608 14.36 23.75 6.98
N ARG A 609 15.48 23.04 7.20
CA ARG A 609 16.71 23.18 6.43
C ARG A 609 16.52 22.86 4.95
N LEU A 610 15.80 21.80 4.60
CA LEU A 610 15.65 21.32 3.23
C LEU A 610 14.59 22.09 2.43
N PHE A 611 13.51 22.53 3.07
CA PHE A 611 12.36 23.12 2.38
C PHE A 611 12.09 24.62 2.66
N ALA A 612 12.70 25.19 3.70
CA ALA A 612 12.49 26.59 4.08
C ALA A 612 13.77 27.32 4.59
N GLY A 613 14.93 26.66 4.61
CA GLY A 613 16.13 27.01 5.39
C GLY A 613 16.66 28.42 5.20
N ASP A 614 16.94 28.83 3.97
CA ASP A 614 17.62 30.12 3.70
C ASP A 614 16.84 31.34 4.20
N ARG A 615 15.52 31.31 4.12
CA ARG A 615 14.67 32.43 4.56
C ARG A 615 14.57 32.48 6.07
N ILE A 616 14.32 31.31 6.70
CA ILE A 616 14.19 31.19 8.15
C ILE A 616 15.53 31.48 8.82
N TYR A 617 16.63 30.91 8.34
CA TYR A 617 17.96 31.13 8.87
C TYR A 617 18.35 32.61 8.84
N ARG A 618 18.13 33.32 7.71
CA ARG A 618 18.39 34.78 7.60
C ARG A 618 17.54 35.61 8.55
N ILE A 619 16.32 35.21 8.84
CA ILE A 619 15.46 35.92 9.79
C ILE A 619 16.00 35.70 11.23
N LEU A 620 16.33 34.46 11.59
CA LEU A 620 16.88 34.13 12.90
C LEU A 620 18.27 34.76 13.13
N ASP A 621 19.09 34.82 12.06
CA ASP A 621 20.42 35.47 12.14
C ASP A 621 20.34 36.96 12.41
N ARG A 622 19.27 37.63 11.93
CA ARG A 622 19.07 39.06 12.13
C ARG A 622 18.27 39.40 13.38
N LEU A 623 17.37 38.55 13.83
CA LEU A 623 16.39 38.82 14.87
C LEU A 623 16.51 37.88 16.07
N GLY A 624 17.35 36.82 16.00
CA GLY A 624 17.51 35.86 17.08
C GLY A 624 18.08 36.55 18.33
N PRO A 625 17.28 36.68 19.41
CA PRO A 625 17.76 37.33 20.63
C PRO A 625 18.70 36.40 21.41
N LEU A 626 19.75 36.98 21.93
CA LEU A 626 20.58 36.38 23.01
C LEU A 626 20.18 37.03 24.32
N ASP A 627 20.17 36.27 25.40
CA ASP A 627 19.95 36.82 26.72
C ASP A 627 21.21 37.51 27.28
N GLU A 628 21.13 38.03 28.50
CA GLU A 628 22.25 38.73 29.16
C GLU A 628 23.44 37.78 29.45
N GLN A 629 23.21 36.45 29.42
CA GLN A 629 24.20 35.41 29.61
C GLN A 629 24.74 34.86 28.26
N GLY A 630 24.22 35.36 27.13
CA GLY A 630 24.62 34.92 25.80
C GLY A 630 23.91 33.61 25.35
N GLU A 631 22.87 33.19 26.06
CA GLU A 631 22.07 32.02 25.68
C GLU A 631 21.03 32.39 24.63
N GLU A 632 20.78 31.45 23.72
CA GLU A 632 19.83 31.63 22.63
C GLU A 632 18.38 31.61 23.15
N GLN A 633 17.64 32.66 22.81
CA GLN A 633 16.21 32.80 23.15
C GLN A 633 15.31 32.41 21.98
N PRO A 634 14.13 31.83 22.24
CA PRO A 634 13.21 31.45 21.17
C PRO A 634 12.63 32.66 20.47
N LEU A 635 12.37 32.53 19.16
CA LEU A 635 11.59 33.48 18.41
C LEU A 635 10.17 32.91 18.23
N GLU A 636 9.20 33.54 18.88
CA GLU A 636 7.79 33.24 18.70
C GLU A 636 7.22 34.19 17.62
N ASN A 637 7.03 33.69 16.40
CA ASN A 637 6.51 34.50 15.32
C ASN A 637 5.58 33.72 14.39
N LYS A 638 4.32 34.12 14.31
CA LYS A 638 3.29 33.52 13.45
C LYS A 638 3.67 33.46 11.98
N LEU A 639 4.52 34.37 11.49
CA LEU A 639 5.00 34.34 10.11
C LEU A 639 5.98 33.18 9.88
N LEU A 640 6.85 32.89 10.85
CA LEU A 640 7.77 31.75 10.77
C LEU A 640 7.02 30.42 10.84
N THR A 641 6.05 30.28 11.76
CA THR A 641 5.17 29.11 11.82
C THR A 641 4.49 28.85 10.48
N ARG A 642 3.95 29.90 9.80
CA ARG A 642 3.34 29.76 8.47
C ARG A 642 4.34 29.34 7.39
N GLN A 643 5.61 29.76 7.47
CA GLN A 643 6.62 29.33 6.50
C GLN A 643 6.94 27.83 6.69
N ILE A 644 6.99 27.36 7.92
CA ILE A 644 7.20 25.93 8.24
C ILE A 644 5.98 25.11 7.80
N GLU A 645 4.76 25.57 8.06
CA GLU A 645 3.54 24.93 7.50
C GLU A 645 3.55 24.90 5.97
N GLY A 646 4.08 25.93 5.32
CA GLY A 646 4.29 25.96 3.88
C GLY A 646 5.31 24.91 3.40
N ALA A 647 6.36 24.65 4.19
CA ALA A 647 7.31 23.57 3.93
C ALA A 647 6.64 22.18 4.04
N GLN A 648 5.86 21.95 5.11
CA GLN A 648 5.09 20.72 5.27
C GLN A 648 4.14 20.46 4.09
N LYS A 649 3.40 21.49 3.62
CA LYS A 649 2.53 21.37 2.44
C LYS A 649 3.28 20.91 1.20
N LYS A 650 4.49 21.44 0.97
CA LYS A 650 5.31 20.99 -0.17
C LYS A 650 5.70 19.53 -0.05
N VAL A 651 6.05 19.05 1.15
CA VAL A 651 6.35 17.63 1.39
C VAL A 651 5.12 16.78 1.19
N GLU A 652 3.96 17.20 1.73
CA GLU A 652 2.66 16.54 1.51
C GLU A 652 2.33 16.41 0.01
N GLU A 653 2.48 17.48 -0.76
CA GLU A 653 2.27 17.49 -2.21
C GLU A 653 3.22 16.56 -2.96
N GLN A 654 4.50 16.54 -2.58
CA GLN A 654 5.50 15.63 -3.16
C GLN A 654 5.18 14.16 -2.83
N ASN A 655 4.83 13.86 -1.58
CA ASN A 655 4.41 12.52 -1.16
C ASN A 655 3.14 12.08 -1.89
N PHE A 656 2.17 12.97 -2.10
CA PHE A 656 1.00 12.70 -2.93
C PHE A 656 1.37 12.35 -4.37
N LEU A 657 2.30 13.07 -4.98
CA LEU A 657 2.76 12.77 -6.35
C LEU A 657 3.46 11.40 -6.43
N ILE A 658 4.23 11.01 -5.40
CA ILE A 658 4.84 9.68 -5.33
C ILE A 658 3.74 8.61 -5.31
N ARG A 659 2.77 8.70 -4.38
CA ARG A 659 1.65 7.74 -4.28
C ARG A 659 0.81 7.69 -5.57
N LYS A 660 0.55 8.85 -6.17
CA LYS A 660 -0.18 8.96 -7.42
C LYS A 660 0.54 8.22 -8.56
N ARG A 661 1.87 8.37 -8.67
CA ARG A 661 2.66 7.65 -9.68
C ARG A 661 2.61 6.14 -9.46
N VAL A 662 2.82 5.68 -8.23
CA VAL A 662 2.70 4.25 -7.91
C VAL A 662 1.36 3.71 -8.38
N LEU A 663 0.26 4.42 -8.07
CA LEU A 663 -1.07 4.03 -8.51
C LEU A 663 -1.24 4.04 -10.03
N GLU A 664 -0.75 5.07 -10.73
CA GLU A 664 -0.90 5.20 -12.20
C GLU A 664 -0.22 4.05 -12.96
N TYR A 665 0.89 3.53 -12.43
CA TYR A 665 1.56 2.34 -12.98
C TYR A 665 0.83 1.06 -12.57
N ASP A 666 0.41 0.94 -11.31
CA ASP A 666 -0.31 -0.26 -10.85
C ASP A 666 -1.73 -0.35 -11.44
N ASP A 667 -2.37 0.75 -11.83
CA ASP A 667 -3.66 0.73 -12.52
C ASP A 667 -3.60 -0.07 -13.84
N VAL A 668 -2.47 -0.04 -14.55
CA VAL A 668 -2.24 -0.85 -15.75
C VAL A 668 -2.19 -2.33 -15.39
N MET A 669 -1.38 -2.66 -14.36
CA MET A 669 -1.29 -4.02 -13.84
C MET A 669 -2.61 -4.51 -13.25
N ASN A 670 -3.37 -3.62 -12.62
CA ASN A 670 -4.65 -3.98 -12.01
C ASN A 670 -5.69 -4.40 -13.05
N GLN A 671 -5.75 -3.70 -14.19
CA GLN A 671 -6.65 -4.09 -15.30
C GLN A 671 -6.29 -5.49 -15.83
N GLN A 672 -5.01 -5.79 -16.00
CA GLN A 672 -4.54 -7.11 -16.43
C GLN A 672 -4.82 -8.17 -15.35
N ARG A 673 -4.55 -7.85 -14.08
CA ARG A 673 -4.81 -8.71 -12.92
C ARG A 673 -6.28 -9.10 -12.81
N GLU A 674 -7.19 -8.15 -12.97
CA GLU A 674 -8.64 -8.40 -12.93
C GLU A 674 -9.05 -9.40 -14.01
N VAL A 675 -8.56 -9.25 -15.24
CA VAL A 675 -8.85 -10.17 -16.34
C VAL A 675 -8.30 -11.58 -16.05
N VAL A 676 -7.05 -11.69 -15.61
CA VAL A 676 -6.42 -12.99 -15.34
C VAL A 676 -7.07 -13.69 -14.15
N TYR A 677 -7.31 -12.96 -13.05
CA TYR A 677 -7.88 -13.55 -11.84
C TYR A 677 -9.35 -13.95 -12.02
N GLU A 678 -10.16 -13.13 -12.72
CA GLU A 678 -11.53 -13.49 -13.06
C GLU A 678 -11.58 -14.74 -13.95
N TYR A 679 -10.69 -14.80 -14.95
CA TYR A 679 -10.59 -15.96 -15.83
C TYR A 679 -10.17 -17.21 -15.07
N ARG A 680 -9.16 -17.09 -14.20
CA ARG A 680 -8.66 -18.16 -13.33
C ARG A 680 -9.75 -18.67 -12.37
N ASP A 681 -10.52 -17.77 -11.77
CA ASP A 681 -11.61 -18.12 -10.85
C ASP A 681 -12.72 -18.92 -11.53
N ARG A 682 -13.12 -18.53 -12.75
CA ARG A 682 -14.11 -19.25 -13.53
C ARG A 682 -13.66 -20.69 -13.83
N ILE A 683 -12.38 -20.89 -14.16
CA ILE A 683 -11.80 -22.22 -14.39
C ILE A 683 -11.77 -23.01 -13.06
N LEU A 684 -11.35 -22.39 -11.97
CA LEU A 684 -11.28 -23.01 -10.65
C LEU A 684 -12.67 -23.46 -10.16
N GLU A 685 -13.70 -22.66 -10.40
CA GLU A 685 -15.10 -22.96 -10.07
C GLU A 685 -15.73 -24.04 -10.97
N GLY A 686 -15.03 -24.48 -12.00
CA GLY A 686 -15.42 -25.61 -12.84
C GLY A 686 -16.30 -25.21 -14.03
N GLU A 687 -16.18 -23.99 -14.55
CA GLU A 687 -16.79 -23.60 -15.80
C GLU A 687 -16.35 -24.55 -16.93
N ASP A 688 -17.30 -24.94 -17.78
CA ASP A 688 -16.98 -25.73 -18.98
C ASP A 688 -16.33 -24.84 -20.02
N ILE A 689 -15.04 -25.02 -20.23
CA ILE A 689 -14.22 -24.22 -21.15
C ILE A 689 -14.07 -24.89 -22.53
N SER A 690 -14.69 -26.03 -22.78
CA SER A 690 -14.49 -26.84 -24.00
C SER A 690 -14.72 -26.06 -25.29
N ASP A 691 -15.77 -25.24 -25.35
CA ASP A 691 -16.07 -24.44 -26.55
C ASP A 691 -15.02 -23.32 -26.72
N THR A 692 -14.58 -22.71 -25.61
CA THR A 692 -13.52 -21.71 -25.63
C THR A 692 -12.18 -22.35 -26.05
N ALA A 693 -11.86 -23.54 -25.55
CA ALA A 693 -10.66 -24.28 -25.90
C ALA A 693 -10.60 -24.57 -27.40
N ARG A 694 -11.69 -25.08 -27.99
CA ARG A 694 -11.77 -25.33 -29.46
C ARG A 694 -11.46 -24.07 -30.27
N VAL A 695 -12.08 -22.94 -29.90
CA VAL A 695 -11.86 -21.66 -30.59
C VAL A 695 -10.43 -21.18 -30.44
N GLN A 696 -9.88 -21.22 -29.26
CA GLN A 696 -8.55 -20.70 -28.98
C GLN A 696 -7.42 -21.57 -29.56
N ILE A 697 -7.56 -22.89 -29.51
CA ILE A 697 -6.62 -23.82 -30.17
C ILE A 697 -6.63 -23.58 -31.68
N ALA A 698 -7.81 -23.45 -32.32
CA ALA A 698 -7.92 -23.13 -33.74
C ALA A 698 -7.28 -21.77 -34.10
N GLN A 699 -7.40 -20.77 -33.22
CA GLN A 699 -6.74 -19.47 -33.40
C GLN A 699 -5.21 -19.56 -33.22
N ALA A 700 -4.71 -20.42 -32.33
CA ALA A 700 -3.28 -20.67 -32.16
C ALA A 700 -2.69 -21.24 -33.47
N VAL A 701 -3.36 -22.20 -34.10
CA VAL A 701 -2.97 -22.73 -35.43
C VAL A 701 -3.01 -21.64 -36.50
N GLU A 702 -4.05 -20.79 -36.52
CA GLU A 702 -4.14 -19.67 -37.48
C GLU A 702 -2.99 -18.67 -37.32
N ARG A 703 -2.60 -18.33 -36.08
CA ARG A 703 -1.42 -17.47 -35.83
C ARG A 703 -0.15 -18.11 -36.35
N MET A 704 0.07 -19.38 -36.07
CA MET A 704 1.20 -20.16 -36.59
C MET A 704 1.23 -20.13 -38.10
N CYS A 705 0.14 -20.40 -38.77
CA CYS A 705 0.02 -20.28 -40.21
C CYS A 705 0.39 -18.88 -40.72
N THR A 706 -0.02 -17.82 -40.01
CA THR A 706 0.30 -16.44 -40.41
C THR A 706 1.79 -16.14 -40.35
N GLU A 707 2.49 -16.75 -39.39
CA GLU A 707 3.95 -16.58 -39.22
C GLU A 707 4.75 -17.29 -40.32
N TYR A 708 4.36 -18.51 -40.72
CA TYR A 708 5.11 -19.33 -41.69
C TYR A 708 4.65 -19.14 -43.14
N LEU A 709 3.38 -18.77 -43.37
CA LEU A 709 2.85 -18.55 -44.72
C LEU A 709 2.99 -17.07 -45.14
N VAL A 710 4.21 -16.55 -45.16
CA VAL A 710 4.50 -15.16 -45.53
C VAL A 710 4.72 -15.05 -47.06
N GLY A 711 4.09 -14.05 -47.71
CA GLY A 711 4.17 -13.81 -49.15
C GLY A 711 2.90 -14.16 -49.93
N GLU A 712 2.84 -13.76 -51.18
CA GLU A 712 1.69 -14.01 -52.09
C GLU A 712 1.76 -15.36 -52.79
N PHE A 713 2.97 -15.95 -52.94
CA PHE A 713 3.19 -17.17 -53.68
C PHE A 713 3.55 -18.35 -52.80
N VAL A 714 3.05 -19.54 -53.11
CA VAL A 714 3.29 -20.80 -52.38
C VAL A 714 4.77 -21.13 -52.20
N GLU A 715 5.60 -20.77 -53.21
CA GLU A 715 7.04 -20.99 -53.18
C GLU A 715 7.78 -20.13 -52.11
N GLU A 716 7.11 -19.10 -51.59
CA GLU A 716 7.64 -18.23 -50.54
C GLU A 716 7.29 -18.73 -49.13
N TRP A 717 6.37 -19.69 -49.00
CA TRP A 717 5.88 -20.22 -47.74
C TRP A 717 6.83 -21.27 -47.17
N ASP A 718 7.09 -21.22 -45.89
CA ASP A 718 7.86 -22.26 -45.18
C ASP A 718 6.92 -23.36 -44.65
N LEU A 719 6.47 -24.22 -45.58
CA LEU A 719 5.58 -25.33 -45.25
C LEU A 719 6.24 -26.37 -44.35
N ASP A 720 7.52 -26.68 -44.57
CA ASP A 720 8.24 -27.67 -43.78
C ASP A 720 8.42 -27.19 -42.35
N GLY A 721 8.72 -25.90 -42.14
CA GLY A 721 8.78 -25.26 -40.83
C GLY A 721 7.43 -25.25 -40.13
N LEU A 722 6.34 -24.90 -40.85
CA LEU A 722 4.99 -24.87 -40.31
C LEU A 722 4.58 -26.27 -39.81
N PHE A 723 4.71 -27.31 -40.65
CA PHE A 723 4.27 -28.65 -40.26
C PHE A 723 5.11 -29.23 -39.12
N THR A 724 6.40 -28.91 -39.07
CA THR A 724 7.26 -29.28 -37.94
C THR A 724 6.77 -28.67 -36.62
N GLN A 725 6.29 -27.43 -36.65
CA GLN A 725 5.74 -26.79 -35.48
C GLN A 725 4.34 -27.28 -35.12
N LEU A 726 3.49 -27.55 -36.12
CA LEU A 726 2.16 -28.12 -35.90
C LEU A 726 2.23 -29.52 -35.28
N GLU A 727 3.17 -30.36 -35.72
CA GLU A 727 3.41 -31.72 -35.16
C GLU A 727 3.83 -31.65 -33.67
N GLN A 728 4.52 -30.56 -33.27
CA GLN A 728 4.85 -30.34 -31.85
C GLN A 728 3.64 -29.85 -31.04
N LEU A 729 2.63 -29.28 -31.70
CA LEU A 729 1.43 -28.75 -31.05
C LEU A 729 0.38 -29.84 -30.87
N TYR A 730 0.05 -30.58 -31.94
CA TYR A 730 -0.98 -31.61 -31.95
C TYR A 730 -0.69 -32.71 -32.98
N PRO A 731 -1.33 -33.88 -32.88
CA PRO A 731 -1.17 -34.96 -33.88
C PRO A 731 -1.89 -34.55 -35.18
N VAL A 732 -1.12 -33.98 -36.12
CA VAL A 732 -1.63 -33.46 -37.39
C VAL A 732 -2.02 -34.63 -38.31
N ALA A 733 -3.26 -34.63 -38.81
CA ALA A 733 -3.73 -35.65 -39.73
C ALA A 733 -3.46 -35.32 -41.22
N ILE A 734 -3.18 -34.04 -41.54
CA ILE A 734 -2.88 -33.58 -42.91
C ILE A 734 -1.36 -33.58 -43.09
N GLY A 735 -0.84 -34.36 -44.03
CA GLY A 735 0.59 -34.40 -44.34
C GLY A 735 0.98 -33.42 -45.49
N THR A 736 2.26 -32.99 -45.51
CA THR A 736 2.76 -32.16 -46.61
C THR A 736 2.67 -32.88 -47.99
N GLU A 737 2.66 -34.22 -48.00
CA GLU A 737 2.49 -35.09 -49.16
C GLU A 737 1.05 -35.11 -49.72
N ASP A 738 0.05 -34.67 -48.92
CA ASP A 738 -1.37 -34.59 -49.32
C ASP A 738 -1.69 -33.25 -50.01
N LEU A 739 -0.75 -32.28 -50.02
CA LEU A 739 -0.93 -30.96 -50.58
C LEU A 739 -0.50 -30.86 -52.03
N ASP A 740 -1.39 -30.40 -52.94
CA ASP A 740 -1.05 -30.08 -54.33
C ASP A 740 -0.54 -28.63 -54.43
N PRO A 741 0.76 -28.36 -54.59
CA PRO A 741 1.31 -27.01 -54.65
C PRO A 741 0.66 -26.09 -55.72
N ASN A 742 0.08 -26.67 -56.77
CA ASN A 742 -0.55 -25.89 -57.84
C ASN A 742 -2.00 -25.49 -57.55
N ALA A 743 -2.62 -26.10 -56.57
CA ALA A 743 -4.01 -25.84 -56.15
C ALA A 743 -4.14 -25.28 -54.74
N LEU A 744 -3.00 -25.03 -54.07
CA LEU A 744 -2.96 -24.61 -52.67
C LEU A 744 -3.30 -23.12 -52.54
N GLU A 745 -4.38 -22.84 -51.85
CA GLU A 745 -4.80 -21.49 -51.44
C GLU A 745 -4.58 -21.32 -49.94
N ARG A 746 -3.96 -20.19 -49.54
CA ARG A 746 -3.63 -19.90 -48.14
C ARG A 746 -4.85 -20.03 -47.22
N GLU A 747 -5.97 -19.37 -47.57
CA GLU A 747 -7.19 -19.36 -46.80
C GLU A 747 -7.81 -20.76 -46.64
N ALA A 748 -7.70 -21.59 -47.69
CA ALA A 748 -8.19 -22.97 -47.64
C ALA A 748 -7.31 -23.81 -46.69
N LEU A 749 -5.96 -23.74 -46.84
CA LEU A 749 -5.04 -24.47 -45.95
C LEU A 749 -5.25 -24.11 -44.49
N VAL A 750 -5.39 -22.81 -44.16
CA VAL A 750 -5.63 -22.34 -42.80
C VAL A 750 -6.96 -22.89 -42.28
N ALA A 751 -8.01 -22.89 -43.07
CA ALA A 751 -9.31 -23.44 -42.69
C ALA A 751 -9.24 -24.96 -42.44
N ASP A 752 -8.53 -25.72 -43.33
CA ASP A 752 -8.39 -27.16 -43.15
C ASP A 752 -7.60 -27.51 -41.89
N LEU A 753 -6.48 -26.82 -41.62
CA LEU A 753 -5.69 -27.04 -40.41
C LEU A 753 -6.44 -26.65 -39.11
N ARG A 754 -7.28 -25.61 -39.17
CA ARG A 754 -8.14 -25.25 -38.04
C ARG A 754 -9.22 -26.30 -37.78
N GLU A 755 -9.80 -26.91 -38.81
CA GLU A 755 -10.76 -28.01 -38.68
C GLU A 755 -10.09 -29.28 -38.17
N ASP A 756 -8.88 -29.57 -38.65
CA ASP A 756 -8.08 -30.73 -38.21
C ASP A 756 -7.72 -30.68 -36.73
N VAL A 757 -7.23 -29.56 -36.21
CA VAL A 757 -6.91 -29.43 -34.79
C VAL A 757 -8.14 -29.54 -33.88
N VAL A 758 -9.30 -28.98 -34.30
CA VAL A 758 -10.54 -29.12 -33.52
C VAL A 758 -10.99 -30.59 -33.52
N LYS A 759 -10.85 -31.28 -34.63
CA LYS A 759 -11.17 -32.72 -34.71
C LYS A 759 -10.25 -33.56 -33.83
N ALA A 760 -8.92 -33.25 -33.81
CA ALA A 760 -7.97 -33.90 -32.91
C ALA A 760 -8.34 -33.70 -31.44
N TYR A 761 -8.82 -32.49 -31.08
CA TYR A 761 -9.31 -32.22 -29.73
C TYR A 761 -10.56 -33.04 -29.37
N ASP A 762 -11.53 -33.15 -30.31
CA ASP A 762 -12.74 -33.95 -30.10
C ASP A 762 -12.41 -35.47 -30.00
N GLU A 763 -11.43 -35.94 -30.76
CA GLU A 763 -10.92 -37.32 -30.68
C GLU A 763 -10.28 -37.58 -29.32
N ARG A 764 -9.51 -36.62 -28.80
CA ARG A 764 -8.91 -36.68 -27.47
C ARG A 764 -9.95 -36.72 -26.35
N GLU A 765 -11.01 -35.90 -26.48
CA GLU A 765 -12.14 -35.90 -25.57
C GLU A 765 -12.90 -37.24 -25.59
N ALA A 766 -13.09 -37.84 -26.79
CA ALA A 766 -13.70 -39.16 -26.94
C ALA A 766 -12.84 -40.29 -26.31
N GLU A 767 -11.53 -40.19 -26.37
CA GLU A 767 -10.59 -41.15 -25.78
C GLU A 767 -10.65 -41.12 -24.25
N LEU A 768 -10.55 -39.93 -23.63
CA LEU A 768 -10.49 -39.76 -22.18
C LEU A 768 -11.89 -39.81 -21.51
N GLY A 769 -12.91 -39.43 -22.26
CA GLY A 769 -14.23 -39.15 -21.73
C GLY A 769 -14.35 -37.72 -21.18
N ALA A 770 -15.55 -37.12 -21.32
CA ALA A 770 -15.79 -35.71 -21.04
C ALA A 770 -15.42 -35.28 -19.60
N GLU A 771 -15.68 -36.10 -18.59
CA GLU A 771 -15.42 -35.77 -17.18
C GLU A 771 -13.91 -35.65 -16.90
N LEU A 772 -13.13 -36.62 -17.38
CA LEU A 772 -11.67 -36.61 -17.19
C LEU A 772 -11.01 -35.51 -18.04
N MET A 773 -11.55 -35.26 -19.24
CA MET A 773 -11.08 -34.18 -20.10
C MET A 773 -11.27 -32.80 -19.42
N ARG A 774 -12.46 -32.53 -18.82
CA ARG A 774 -12.70 -31.30 -18.07
C ARG A 774 -11.76 -31.14 -16.87
N ALA A 775 -11.45 -32.22 -16.18
CA ALA A 775 -10.49 -32.20 -15.07
C ALA A 775 -9.07 -31.90 -15.55
N LEU A 776 -8.65 -32.51 -16.66
CA LEU A 776 -7.35 -32.31 -17.28
C LEU A 776 -7.19 -30.85 -17.79
N GLU A 777 -8.18 -30.34 -18.51
CA GLU A 777 -8.20 -28.95 -19.00
C GLU A 777 -8.04 -27.95 -17.84
N ARG A 778 -8.81 -28.14 -16.77
CA ARG A 778 -8.72 -27.29 -15.58
C ARG A 778 -7.34 -27.32 -14.98
N PHE A 779 -6.80 -28.48 -14.75
CA PHE A 779 -5.47 -28.66 -14.13
C PHE A 779 -4.37 -28.01 -14.97
N VAL A 780 -4.32 -28.33 -16.27
CA VAL A 780 -3.32 -27.83 -17.19
C VAL A 780 -3.40 -26.31 -17.33
N LEU A 781 -4.62 -25.77 -17.53
CA LEU A 781 -4.79 -24.35 -17.77
C LEU A 781 -4.50 -23.49 -16.53
N LEU A 782 -4.87 -23.95 -15.33
CA LEU A 782 -4.53 -23.25 -14.09
C LEU A 782 -3.02 -23.18 -13.89
N GLN A 783 -2.30 -24.29 -14.12
CA GLN A 783 -0.85 -24.32 -13.98
C GLN A 783 -0.16 -23.37 -14.97
N ILE A 784 -0.58 -23.39 -16.24
CA ILE A 784 -0.03 -22.48 -17.29
C ILE A 784 -0.33 -21.02 -16.94
N ILE A 785 -1.55 -20.69 -16.54
CA ILE A 785 -1.89 -19.32 -16.15
C ILE A 785 -1.00 -18.85 -15.01
N ASP A 786 -0.82 -19.66 -13.96
CA ASP A 786 -0.03 -19.29 -12.79
C ASP A 786 1.46 -19.07 -13.16
N ASP A 787 2.04 -19.93 -13.98
CA ASP A 787 3.43 -19.82 -14.39
C ASP A 787 3.63 -18.61 -15.32
N ARG A 788 2.78 -18.44 -16.34
CA ARG A 788 2.89 -17.35 -17.31
C ARG A 788 2.54 -15.99 -16.69
N TRP A 789 1.60 -15.94 -15.75
CA TRP A 789 1.29 -14.72 -15.02
C TRP A 789 2.46 -14.26 -14.16
N ARG A 790 3.16 -15.21 -13.51
CA ARG A 790 4.35 -14.93 -12.71
C ARG A 790 5.50 -14.36 -13.57
N GLU A 791 5.73 -14.95 -14.74
CA GLU A 791 6.70 -14.42 -15.70
C GLU A 791 6.32 -13.01 -16.14
N HIS A 792 5.06 -12.81 -16.48
CA HIS A 792 4.56 -11.50 -16.92
C HIS A 792 4.69 -10.41 -15.83
N LEU A 793 4.46 -10.74 -14.56
CA LEU A 793 4.69 -9.80 -13.46
C LEU A 793 6.14 -9.29 -13.44
N ASN A 794 7.10 -10.19 -13.62
CA ASN A 794 8.51 -9.82 -13.70
C ASN A 794 8.82 -8.97 -14.94
N ASP A 795 8.32 -9.34 -16.10
CA ASP A 795 8.55 -8.61 -17.34
C ASP A 795 7.96 -7.18 -17.23
N MET A 796 6.80 -7.03 -16.60
CA MET A 796 6.21 -5.71 -16.35
C MET A 796 6.98 -4.90 -15.30
N ASP A 797 7.60 -5.54 -14.30
CA ASP A 797 8.48 -4.86 -13.36
C ASP A 797 9.74 -4.36 -14.08
N TYR A 798 10.38 -5.18 -14.95
CA TYR A 798 11.50 -4.73 -15.80
C TYR A 798 11.10 -3.59 -16.74
N LEU A 799 9.93 -3.69 -17.37
CA LEU A 799 9.43 -2.61 -18.22
C LEU A 799 9.29 -1.30 -17.42
N ARG A 800 8.73 -1.37 -16.19
CA ARG A 800 8.55 -0.20 -15.32
C ARG A 800 9.88 0.47 -14.94
N GLU A 801 10.91 -0.32 -14.66
CA GLU A 801 12.25 0.20 -14.35
C GLU A 801 12.89 0.90 -15.56
N GLY A 802 12.78 0.29 -16.75
CA GLY A 802 13.37 0.81 -17.98
C GLY A 802 12.61 1.94 -18.66
N ILE A 803 11.32 2.08 -18.41
CA ILE A 803 10.42 2.95 -19.21
C ILE A 803 10.77 4.44 -19.11
N HIS A 804 11.39 4.87 -18.02
CA HIS A 804 11.81 6.27 -17.82
C HIS A 804 12.81 6.75 -18.87
N LEU A 805 13.56 5.85 -19.50
CA LEU A 805 14.49 6.15 -20.59
C LEU A 805 13.76 6.64 -21.86
N ARG A 806 12.49 6.27 -22.05
CA ARG A 806 11.64 6.77 -23.15
C ARG A 806 11.43 8.29 -23.08
N GLY A 807 11.53 8.90 -21.89
CA GLY A 807 11.48 10.34 -21.69
C GLY A 807 12.56 11.11 -22.47
N PHE A 808 13.72 10.52 -22.72
CA PHE A 808 14.76 11.13 -23.57
C PHE A 808 14.33 11.26 -25.04
N ALA A 809 13.43 10.39 -25.50
CA ALA A 809 12.82 10.46 -26.83
C ALA A 809 11.57 11.35 -26.87
N GLN A 810 11.29 12.13 -25.81
CA GLN A 810 10.10 12.98 -25.66
C GLN A 810 8.77 12.22 -25.69
N ILE A 811 8.79 10.95 -25.34
CA ILE A 811 7.58 10.13 -25.15
C ILE A 811 7.23 10.15 -23.65
N ASP A 812 5.96 10.35 -23.33
CA ASP A 812 5.50 10.22 -21.94
C ASP A 812 5.71 8.78 -21.44
N PRO A 813 6.50 8.56 -20.37
CA PRO A 813 6.81 7.21 -19.89
C PRO A 813 5.57 6.40 -19.52
N LEU A 814 4.53 7.03 -18.97
CA LEU A 814 3.29 6.33 -18.60
C LEU A 814 2.51 5.87 -19.83
N VAL A 815 2.49 6.68 -20.91
CA VAL A 815 1.85 6.31 -22.18
C VAL A 815 2.61 5.17 -22.84
N ALA A 816 3.94 5.22 -22.85
CA ALA A 816 4.77 4.12 -23.35
C ALA A 816 4.51 2.84 -22.55
N TYR A 817 4.51 2.92 -21.22
CA TYR A 817 4.24 1.78 -20.34
C TYR A 817 2.87 1.13 -20.61
N LYS A 818 1.82 1.95 -20.81
CA LYS A 818 0.49 1.44 -21.16
C LYS A 818 0.47 0.69 -22.50
N ASN A 819 1.13 1.22 -23.51
CA ASN A 819 1.14 0.61 -24.84
C ASN A 819 1.96 -0.67 -24.86
N GLU A 820 3.21 -0.62 -24.38
CA GLU A 820 4.10 -1.78 -24.32
C GLU A 820 3.51 -2.87 -23.40
N GLY A 821 2.96 -2.49 -22.25
CA GLY A 821 2.30 -3.43 -21.33
C GLY A 821 1.04 -4.09 -21.93
N PHE A 822 0.30 -3.39 -22.79
CA PHE A 822 -0.83 -3.99 -23.51
C PHE A 822 -0.38 -5.01 -24.55
N GLU A 823 0.72 -4.72 -25.28
CA GLU A 823 1.31 -5.67 -26.24
C GLU A 823 1.82 -6.93 -25.52
N MET A 824 2.53 -6.75 -24.40
CA MET A 824 3.02 -7.86 -23.57
C MET A 824 1.87 -8.71 -23.02
N PHE A 825 0.79 -8.07 -22.55
CA PHE A 825 -0.39 -8.78 -22.05
C PHE A 825 -1.11 -9.57 -23.16
N THR A 826 -1.18 -9.02 -24.36
CA THR A 826 -1.73 -9.73 -25.52
C THR A 826 -0.87 -10.96 -25.87
N ALA A 827 0.45 -10.82 -25.82
CA ALA A 827 1.38 -11.94 -26.02
C ALA A 827 1.21 -13.01 -24.93
N LEU A 828 1.06 -12.61 -23.66
CA LEU A 828 0.76 -13.51 -22.54
C LEU A 828 -0.50 -14.36 -22.81
N MET A 829 -1.61 -13.71 -23.17
CA MET A 829 -2.87 -14.41 -23.40
C MET A 829 -2.79 -15.39 -24.57
N ASN A 830 -2.03 -15.05 -25.62
CA ASN A 830 -1.78 -15.94 -26.73
C ASN A 830 -0.89 -17.14 -26.32
N ALA A 831 0.18 -16.88 -25.57
CA ALA A 831 1.10 -17.91 -25.11
C ALA A 831 0.42 -18.95 -24.20
N ILE A 832 -0.50 -18.51 -23.33
CA ILE A 832 -1.30 -19.41 -22.47
C ILE A 832 -2.04 -20.45 -23.33
N TRP A 833 -2.68 -20.02 -24.41
CA TRP A 833 -3.47 -20.92 -25.25
C TRP A 833 -2.61 -21.79 -26.18
N GLU A 834 -1.46 -21.31 -26.63
CA GLU A 834 -0.51 -22.10 -27.42
C GLU A 834 0.11 -23.20 -26.57
N GLU A 835 0.47 -22.87 -25.34
CA GLU A 835 1.02 -23.85 -24.40
C GLU A 835 -0.05 -24.85 -23.94
N PHE A 836 -1.28 -24.39 -23.70
CA PHE A 836 -2.41 -25.25 -23.42
C PHE A 836 -2.66 -26.25 -24.55
N ALA A 837 -2.66 -25.80 -25.82
CA ALA A 837 -2.80 -26.69 -26.97
C ALA A 837 -1.71 -27.76 -27.00
N ARG A 838 -0.46 -27.38 -26.70
CA ARG A 838 0.65 -28.35 -26.63
C ARG A 838 0.48 -29.39 -25.52
N TYR A 839 0.10 -28.98 -24.32
CA TYR A 839 -0.03 -29.91 -23.21
C TYR A 839 -1.26 -30.80 -23.30
N ILE A 840 -2.42 -30.31 -23.76
CA ILE A 840 -3.66 -31.07 -23.77
C ILE A 840 -3.60 -32.33 -24.64
N PHE A 841 -2.79 -32.28 -25.71
CA PHE A 841 -2.60 -33.43 -26.63
C PHE A 841 -1.52 -34.41 -26.16
N HIS A 842 -0.52 -33.96 -25.39
CA HIS A 842 0.67 -34.75 -25.07
C HIS A 842 0.71 -35.30 -23.64
N VAL A 843 -0.08 -34.77 -22.72
CA VAL A 843 -0.09 -35.26 -21.32
C VAL A 843 -0.73 -36.64 -21.25
N GLU A 844 0.04 -37.62 -20.75
CA GLU A 844 -0.46 -38.95 -20.44
C GLU A 844 -1.19 -38.94 -19.10
N VAL A 845 -2.40 -39.49 -19.04
CA VAL A 845 -3.22 -39.56 -17.81
C VAL A 845 -3.21 -41.00 -17.32
N GLU A 846 -2.47 -41.25 -16.24
CA GLU A 846 -2.58 -42.53 -15.52
C GLU A 846 -3.77 -42.50 -14.56
N VAL A 847 -4.78 -43.31 -14.84
CA VAL A 847 -5.92 -43.51 -13.92
C VAL A 847 -5.57 -44.65 -12.99
N GLU A 848 -5.19 -44.33 -11.74
CA GLU A 848 -5.16 -45.38 -10.70
C GLU A 848 -6.58 -45.86 -10.44
N ALA A 849 -6.81 -47.15 -10.76
CA ALA A 849 -8.09 -47.78 -10.41
C ALA A 849 -8.24 -47.81 -8.88
N PRO A 850 -9.40 -47.55 -8.31
CA PRO A 850 -9.63 -47.60 -6.88
C PRO A 850 -9.64 -49.06 -6.42
N ASP A 851 -8.48 -49.59 -6.10
CA ASP A 851 -8.39 -50.89 -5.37
C ASP A 851 -8.63 -50.60 -3.89
N GLY A 852 -9.72 -51.12 -3.41
CA GLY A 852 -10.10 -51.10 -2.01
C GLY A 852 -9.14 -51.90 -1.15
N ALA A 853 -8.14 -51.27 -0.54
CA ALA A 853 -7.42 -51.80 0.61
C ALA A 853 -6.75 -50.67 1.40
N ALA A 854 -7.06 -50.70 2.68
CA ALA A 854 -6.45 -50.04 3.81
C ALA A 854 -5.20 -49.17 3.59
N VAL A 855 -5.32 -47.92 3.95
CA VAL A 855 -4.25 -46.94 4.11
C VAL A 855 -3.30 -47.41 5.21
N PRO A 856 -2.02 -47.67 4.95
CA PRO A 856 -1.01 -47.66 5.99
C PRO A 856 -0.60 -46.19 6.22
N SER A 857 -0.82 -45.70 7.41
CA SER A 857 -0.17 -44.51 7.91
C SER A 857 1.35 -44.74 7.90
N GLY A 858 2.01 -44.30 6.83
CA GLY A 858 3.45 -44.35 6.65
C GLY A 858 3.96 -42.94 6.45
N ASN A 859 4.60 -42.44 7.49
CA ASN A 859 5.46 -41.27 7.49
C ASN A 859 6.55 -41.48 6.42
N GLY A 860 6.47 -40.79 5.31
CA GLY A 860 7.45 -40.85 4.24
C GLY A 860 7.43 -39.54 3.46
N GLY A 861 8.37 -38.67 3.81
CA GLY A 861 8.57 -37.40 3.16
C GLY A 861 8.93 -37.53 1.69
N GLY A 862 8.12 -36.96 0.87
CA GLY A 862 8.30 -36.63 -0.52
C GLY A 862 7.45 -35.39 -0.75
N GLY A 863 7.68 -34.34 0.04
CA GLY A 863 7.12 -33.06 -0.20
C GLY A 863 7.79 -32.48 -1.45
N SER A 864 7.03 -32.23 -2.49
CA SER A 864 7.29 -31.06 -3.32
C SER A 864 7.50 -29.91 -2.33
N GLY A 865 8.75 -29.45 -2.22
CA GLY A 865 9.13 -28.49 -1.21
C GLY A 865 8.20 -27.27 -1.35
N ALA A 866 7.38 -27.07 -0.33
CA ALA A 866 6.64 -25.82 -0.18
C ALA A 866 7.70 -24.71 -0.17
N ARG A 867 7.88 -24.03 -1.32
CA ARG A 867 8.80 -22.92 -1.46
C ARG A 867 8.43 -21.90 -0.38
N ALA A 868 9.42 -21.45 0.38
CA ALA A 868 9.20 -20.42 1.39
C ALA A 868 8.79 -19.13 0.67
N LEU A 869 7.52 -18.74 0.81
CA LEU A 869 7.02 -17.47 0.30
C LEU A 869 7.41 -16.35 1.29
N GLN A 870 7.88 -15.23 0.74
CA GLN A 870 8.17 -14.02 1.50
C GLN A 870 7.07 -13.00 1.26
N TYR A 871 6.70 -12.28 2.30
CA TYR A 871 5.66 -11.28 2.28
C TYR A 871 6.29 -9.91 2.56
N SER A 872 6.04 -8.92 1.72
CA SER A 872 6.48 -7.54 1.91
C SER A 872 5.33 -6.56 1.73
N GLY A 873 5.25 -5.62 2.63
CA GLY A 873 4.31 -4.52 2.68
C GLY A 873 4.68 -3.77 3.95
N GLY A 874 5.53 -2.76 3.83
CA GLY A 874 6.14 -2.10 4.97
C GLY A 874 5.15 -1.29 5.79
N GLY A 875 5.37 -1.17 7.08
CA GLY A 875 4.72 -0.19 7.93
C GLY A 875 5.03 1.25 7.47
N ALA A 876 4.30 2.22 7.99
CA ALA A 876 4.44 3.63 7.59
C ALA A 876 5.86 4.22 7.81
N GLU A 877 6.66 3.63 8.70
CA GLU A 877 8.04 4.07 8.98
C GLU A 877 9.02 3.72 7.86
N ASP A 878 8.78 2.62 7.13
CA ASP A 878 9.65 2.15 6.04
C ASP A 878 9.23 2.67 4.66
N GLN A 879 8.18 3.48 4.58
CA GLN A 879 7.63 3.96 3.32
C GLN A 879 8.50 5.09 2.71
N PRO A 880 8.71 5.10 1.37
CA PRO A 880 9.47 6.16 0.72
C PRO A 880 8.78 7.52 0.87
N SER A 881 9.54 8.55 1.23
CA SER A 881 9.03 9.91 1.41
C SER A 881 9.87 10.95 0.69
N ALA A 882 9.25 12.09 0.38
CA ALA A 882 9.95 13.22 -0.22
C ALA A 882 11.01 13.81 0.71
N LEU A 883 10.80 13.77 2.01
CA LEU A 883 11.79 14.22 2.99
C LEU A 883 12.99 13.27 3.05
N ALA A 884 12.76 11.94 3.03
CA ALA A 884 13.83 10.96 2.98
C ALA A 884 14.65 11.10 1.69
N ALA A 885 13.98 11.26 0.54
CA ALA A 885 14.66 11.52 -0.74
C ALA A 885 15.45 12.83 -0.73
N ALA A 886 14.91 13.91 -0.14
CA ALA A 886 15.61 15.18 0.00
C ALA A 886 16.82 15.08 0.95
N ARG A 887 16.72 14.31 2.04
CA ARG A 887 17.83 14.00 2.93
C ARG A 887 18.95 13.28 2.19
N ALA A 888 18.61 12.21 1.44
CA ALA A 888 19.58 11.44 0.66
C ALA A 888 20.29 12.33 -0.38
N GLN A 889 19.55 13.20 -1.10
CA GLN A 889 20.13 14.14 -2.06
C GLN A 889 21.01 15.20 -1.40
N ALA A 890 20.63 15.71 -0.23
CA ALA A 890 21.42 16.69 0.50
C ALA A 890 22.75 16.09 1.02
N VAL A 891 22.72 14.84 1.43
CA VAL A 891 23.90 14.08 1.87
C VAL A 891 24.80 13.78 0.68
N ALA A 892 24.26 13.28 -0.45
CA ALA A 892 25.02 13.03 -1.68
C ALA A 892 25.67 14.30 -2.26
N ALA A 893 25.07 15.47 -2.04
CA ALA A 893 25.64 16.76 -2.45
C ALA A 893 26.78 17.29 -1.56
N GLY A 894 27.17 16.56 -0.52
CA GLY A 894 28.27 16.98 0.39
C GLY A 894 27.94 18.27 1.12
N ALA A 895 26.86 18.31 1.88
CA ALA A 895 26.31 19.52 2.48
C ALA A 895 27.25 20.17 3.52
N GLY A 896 28.30 20.86 3.05
CA GLY A 896 29.12 21.82 3.76
C GLY A 896 28.81 23.26 3.40
N GLY A 897 27.70 23.57 2.76
CA GLY A 897 27.29 24.91 2.33
C GLY A 897 25.80 25.13 2.34
N VAL A 898 25.35 26.25 2.91
CA VAL A 898 23.97 26.74 2.95
C VAL A 898 23.55 27.14 1.52
N GLY A 899 23.19 26.17 0.69
CA GLY A 899 22.67 26.39 -0.65
C GLY A 899 21.45 25.53 -0.89
N SER A 900 20.45 26.02 -1.63
CA SER A 900 19.25 25.23 -1.92
C SER A 900 19.64 23.90 -2.58
N ALA A 901 19.27 22.81 -1.98
CA ALA A 901 19.61 21.47 -2.45
C ALA A 901 18.93 21.06 -3.78
N PHE A 902 18.19 21.95 -4.42
CA PHE A 902 17.51 21.72 -5.68
C PHE A 902 17.78 22.87 -6.65
N PRO A 903 18.67 22.64 -7.67
CA PRO A 903 18.79 23.58 -8.78
C PRO A 903 17.48 23.56 -9.58
N GLY A 904 16.74 24.64 -9.52
CA GLY A 904 15.47 24.83 -10.25
C GLY A 904 14.21 25.03 -9.41
N MET A 905 14.31 25.06 -8.07
CA MET A 905 13.16 25.36 -7.20
C MET A 905 12.96 26.87 -6.91
N ASP A 906 13.76 27.73 -7.47
CA ASP A 906 13.58 29.21 -7.39
C ASP A 906 12.57 29.75 -8.43
N ALA A 907 11.89 28.89 -9.17
CA ALA A 907 10.76 29.30 -9.99
C ALA A 907 9.59 29.69 -9.08
N ASP A 908 9.20 30.93 -9.20
CA ASP A 908 8.02 31.55 -8.62
C ASP A 908 6.80 30.61 -8.77
N TYR A 909 6.49 29.86 -7.71
CA TYR A 909 5.25 29.09 -7.66
C TYR A 909 4.11 30.10 -7.46
N GLY A 910 3.63 30.62 -8.57
CA GLY A 910 2.30 31.16 -8.66
C GLY A 910 1.30 30.13 -8.09
N GLU A 911 0.20 30.61 -7.56
CA GLU A 911 -0.88 29.75 -7.04
C GLU A 911 -1.11 28.55 -7.97
N PRO A 912 -1.29 27.31 -7.46
CA PRO A 912 -1.51 26.16 -8.29
C PRO A 912 -2.72 26.39 -9.19
N VAL A 913 -2.48 26.42 -10.49
CA VAL A 913 -3.53 26.45 -11.51
C VAL A 913 -4.31 25.16 -11.36
N LEU A 914 -5.60 25.29 -11.10
CA LEU A 914 -6.54 24.16 -10.99
C LEU A 914 -6.55 23.37 -12.30
N PRO A 915 -6.57 22.04 -12.28
CA PRO A 915 -6.82 21.26 -13.47
C PRO A 915 -8.27 21.51 -13.93
N GLY A 916 -8.41 22.32 -14.95
CA GLY A 916 -9.70 22.77 -15.51
C GLY A 916 -9.60 24.04 -16.32
N GLU A 917 -8.55 24.83 -16.18
CA GLU A 917 -8.19 25.89 -17.12
C GLU A 917 -7.00 25.37 -17.94
N GLU A 918 -7.32 24.76 -19.07
CA GLU A 918 -6.36 24.54 -20.16
C GLU A 918 -5.89 25.90 -20.65
N GLU A 919 -4.80 26.41 -20.08
CA GLU A 919 -3.98 27.34 -20.85
C GLU A 919 -3.32 26.49 -21.94
N ASP A 920 -3.67 26.81 -23.19
CA ASP A 920 -3.09 26.30 -24.41
C ASP A 920 -1.56 26.30 -24.33
N VAL A 921 -0.99 25.18 -23.93
CA VAL A 921 0.38 24.87 -24.31
C VAL A 921 0.33 24.65 -25.81
N VAL A 922 0.80 25.63 -26.57
CA VAL A 922 0.96 25.58 -28.02
C VAL A 922 1.81 24.35 -28.35
N ARG A 923 1.16 23.22 -28.54
CA ARG A 923 1.73 22.10 -29.25
C ARG A 923 1.74 22.50 -30.71
N THR A 924 2.90 22.70 -31.27
CA THR A 924 3.11 22.71 -32.73
C THR A 924 2.79 21.30 -33.25
N VAL A 925 1.51 21.05 -33.45
CA VAL A 925 1.05 19.91 -34.22
C VAL A 925 1.15 20.31 -35.68
N GLU A 926 1.85 19.53 -36.52
CA GLU A 926 1.80 19.70 -37.97
C GLU A 926 0.33 19.74 -38.41
N PRO A 927 -0.07 20.67 -39.31
CA PRO A 927 -1.47 20.86 -39.64
C PRO A 927 -2.03 19.62 -40.37
N ARG A 928 -2.81 18.82 -39.66
CA ARG A 928 -3.69 17.83 -40.28
C ARG A 928 -4.67 18.55 -41.18
N ARG A 929 -4.66 18.31 -42.49
CA ARG A 929 -5.70 18.82 -43.40
C ARG A 929 -7.02 18.13 -43.03
N LEU A 930 -7.89 18.87 -42.36
CA LEU A 930 -9.25 18.44 -42.07
C LEU A 930 -10.05 18.29 -43.38
N ALA A 931 -10.83 17.25 -43.48
CA ALA A 931 -11.78 17.07 -44.60
C ALA A 931 -12.84 18.17 -44.57
N GLU A 932 -13.41 18.53 -45.73
CA GLU A 932 -14.39 19.64 -45.82
C GLU A 932 -15.58 19.51 -44.83
N HIS A 933 -15.95 18.31 -44.47
CA HIS A 933 -17.04 18.04 -43.51
C HIS A 933 -16.63 18.24 -42.05
N GLU A 934 -15.34 18.26 -41.71
CA GLU A 934 -14.77 18.52 -40.38
C GLU A 934 -14.58 20.04 -40.12
N GLN A 935 -14.72 20.89 -41.14
CA GLN A 935 -14.52 22.32 -41.06
C GLN A 935 -15.83 23.09 -40.79
N VAL A 936 -16.96 22.40 -40.69
CA VAL A 936 -18.28 23.06 -40.53
C VAL A 936 -18.52 23.47 -39.08
N GLY A 937 -18.66 24.73 -38.81
CA GLY A 937 -19.00 25.29 -37.49
C GLY A 937 -20.38 24.81 -36.99
N ARG A 938 -20.51 24.66 -35.69
CA ARG A 938 -21.72 24.12 -35.01
C ARG A 938 -23.03 24.81 -35.41
N ASN A 939 -22.98 26.09 -35.80
CA ASN A 939 -24.12 26.89 -36.21
C ASN A 939 -24.28 27.07 -37.73
N GLU A 940 -23.40 26.53 -38.53
CA GLU A 940 -23.42 26.59 -40.01
C GLU A 940 -24.34 25.53 -40.60
N PRO A 941 -24.79 25.68 -41.89
CA PRO A 941 -25.53 24.63 -42.55
C PRO A 941 -24.78 23.31 -42.63
N CYS A 942 -25.45 22.21 -42.37
CA CYS A 942 -24.80 20.92 -42.37
C CYS A 942 -24.27 20.53 -43.78
N TRP A 943 -23.07 20.00 -43.85
CA TRP A 943 -22.41 19.55 -45.09
C TRP A 943 -23.20 18.52 -45.91
N CYS A 944 -24.20 17.83 -45.32
CA CYS A 944 -25.08 16.87 -46.00
C CYS A 944 -26.11 17.53 -46.91
N GLY A 945 -26.14 18.83 -47.05
CA GLY A 945 -27.10 19.55 -47.93
C GLY A 945 -28.55 19.65 -47.41
N SER A 946 -28.81 19.27 -46.15
CA SER A 946 -30.13 19.29 -45.53
C SER A 946 -30.69 20.67 -45.21
N GLY A 947 -29.87 21.73 -45.33
CA GLY A 947 -30.22 23.11 -44.94
C GLY A 947 -30.40 23.33 -43.44
N VAL A 948 -30.23 22.32 -42.60
CA VAL A 948 -30.31 22.41 -41.14
C VAL A 948 -28.92 22.67 -40.55
N LYS A 949 -28.85 23.41 -39.46
CA LYS A 949 -27.57 23.72 -38.78
C LYS A 949 -26.88 22.41 -38.33
N PHE A 950 -25.54 22.33 -38.45
CA PHE A 950 -24.75 21.13 -38.16
C PHE A 950 -25.10 20.53 -36.81
N LYS A 951 -25.22 21.32 -35.75
CA LYS A 951 -25.59 20.88 -34.39
C LYS A 951 -26.98 20.25 -34.24
N LYS A 952 -27.84 20.33 -35.26
CA LYS A 952 -29.19 19.76 -35.28
C LYS A 952 -29.31 18.62 -36.33
N CYS A 953 -28.21 18.26 -36.95
CA CYS A 953 -28.15 17.24 -38.00
C CYS A 953 -27.07 16.19 -37.65
N HIS A 954 -25.84 16.33 -38.09
CA HIS A 954 -24.74 15.38 -37.88
C HIS A 954 -23.83 15.76 -36.70
N GLY A 955 -24.02 16.89 -36.06
CA GLY A 955 -23.35 17.34 -34.84
C GLY A 955 -24.28 17.29 -33.59
N ALA A 956 -25.35 16.50 -33.64
CA ALA A 956 -26.27 16.31 -32.52
C ALA A 956 -25.75 15.27 -31.56
#